data_83bc8ea349763c8aefd83ce92176678a
#
_entry.id   83bc8ea349763c8aefd83ce92176678a
#
_cell.length_a   1.000
_cell.length_b   1.000
_cell.length_c   1.000
_cell.angle_alpha   90.00
_cell.angle_beta   90.00
_cell.angle_gamma   90.00
#
_symmetry.space_group_name_H-M   'P 1'
#
loop_
_entity.id
_entity.type
_entity.pdbx_description
1 polymer ?
#
loop_
_entity_poly.entity_id
_entity_poly.type
_entity_poly.pdbx_seq_one_letter_code
_entity_poly.pdbx_strand_id
1 'polypeptide(L)'
;MKKPRVMIPDWLLGGLLTVIVLLLFLLQFGPLETIEAKLYDLRTQLRQPTGASQKIAIVEIDDASVNQLGRYPWPRSRVAEGLDVIAEAGAKVVGLDILYPDPEQNPGLDALKAVEKLLEESSPALVGRPVSLPGLENEVEGQGQTTTNLKAQQTLQQILGSINQATQELDSDSRLADSIALTENTILPVYFTIGTPLGRSDAELPEKIVGNFLTQVENPENAAGATSVLQGIEMIPPLEPFVEAAHSLGHINIQTDGDGVLRSHLLLVDYEGQYFPSFATQIASAYLNLQPSDIRVRLGGGILLGKVFIPTDPQFKMLVSYDPPSWTAERNPTFPYYSFVDVLNQKVQEGAFKDKIVLVGVTLTGLGEQNVTPRSPRLPAVEVIANVIENILDQNFIVRPTWGQPTELALIILFGAFISFGVPRLSATKSAAITVILVVVLAGVAAYLFANQGLWIKVLYPGITLVLGYTVMVSKRYLLTEKEKEVLEVDSIETNKMLGLSFQGQGMLDMAFEKFRKCPVEDVKDLLYNLGLDFERKRMFNKAVSVYEHIAKADSKYKDLQSRMDRVRTAGETVIFGAGGGMKRGADATVMVDAGGSTASTLGRYEVLKELGRGAMGIVYLGKDPKINRTVAIKTLRLEEDDMEPAERDAVRVRFFREAESAGRLSHPNIVTIYDAGEDHDLSYIAMELLDGADLKDRCQKDKLMAPAETVELVAKVAGALDYAHQQGIVHRDIKPANIMILKDGSVKVTDFGIARITASSKTATGVVMGTPSYMSPEQLTGKKVDGRSDLFSLTVVLYELLTGQKPFEGDSMATLMYKIANEAPQPPTIYNESLSPEVVKIIYRGLEKDLEKRYQRGNEMAADLRKVVLPV
;
A
#
# COMPACT_ATOMS: atom_id res chain seq x y z
N MET A 1 11.35 -41.67 35.23
CA MET A 1 11.53 -42.09 33.81
C MET A 1 10.59 -41.28 32.94
N LYS A 2 11.03 -40.16 32.35
CA LYS A 2 10.26 -39.42 31.34
C LYS A 2 10.42 -40.17 30.02
N LYS A 3 9.28 -40.52 29.37
CA LYS A 3 9.24 -41.16 28.04
C LYS A 3 10.11 -40.35 27.06
N PRO A 4 10.97 -41.01 26.23
CA PRO A 4 11.69 -40.29 25.20
C PRO A 4 10.68 -39.63 24.24
N ARG A 5 10.67 -38.30 24.17
CA ARG A 5 9.93 -37.58 23.14
C ARG A 5 10.54 -37.96 21.79
N VAL A 6 9.76 -38.53 20.90
CA VAL A 6 10.13 -38.83 19.51
C VAL A 6 10.53 -37.51 18.86
N MET A 7 11.81 -37.27 18.73
CA MET A 7 12.34 -36.11 18.01
C MET A 7 12.17 -36.36 16.51
N ILE A 8 11.41 -35.51 15.84
CA ILE A 8 11.25 -35.54 14.37
C ILE A 8 12.66 -35.37 13.77
N PRO A 9 13.20 -36.32 12.98
CA PRO A 9 14.51 -36.20 12.37
C PRO A 9 14.53 -35.01 11.37
N ASP A 10 15.70 -34.41 11.17
CA ASP A 10 15.86 -33.20 10.34
C ASP A 10 15.41 -33.44 8.89
N TRP A 11 15.79 -34.60 8.33
CA TRP A 11 15.41 -34.97 6.98
C TRP A 11 13.88 -35.09 6.82
N LEU A 12 13.17 -35.55 7.86
CA LEU A 12 11.71 -35.67 7.82
C LEU A 12 11.05 -34.28 7.88
N LEU A 13 11.57 -33.40 8.72
CA LEU A 13 11.05 -32.03 8.85
C LEU A 13 11.27 -31.22 7.57
N GLY A 14 12.46 -31.27 7.00
CA GLY A 14 12.77 -30.64 5.73
C GLY A 14 12.02 -31.24 4.56
N GLY A 15 11.86 -32.58 4.55
CA GLY A 15 11.07 -33.27 3.55
C GLY A 15 9.58 -32.90 3.62
N LEU A 16 9.01 -32.83 4.81
CA LEU A 16 7.61 -32.42 5.00
C LEU A 16 7.39 -30.98 4.50
N LEU A 17 8.29 -30.06 4.85
CA LEU A 17 8.20 -28.69 4.40
C LEU A 17 8.30 -28.59 2.86
N THR A 18 9.21 -29.36 2.26
CA THR A 18 9.33 -29.44 0.79
C THR A 18 8.05 -29.94 0.14
N VAL A 19 7.44 -30.97 0.69
CA VAL A 19 6.16 -31.50 0.20
C VAL A 19 5.03 -30.47 0.33
N ILE A 20 4.99 -29.72 1.44
CA ILE A 20 4.02 -28.64 1.62
C ILE A 20 4.20 -27.58 0.53
N VAL A 21 5.44 -27.11 0.30
CA VAL A 21 5.68 -26.10 -0.74
C VAL A 21 5.37 -26.63 -2.13
N LEU A 22 5.68 -27.90 -2.42
CA LEU A 22 5.29 -28.56 -3.67
C LEU A 22 3.78 -28.61 -3.85
N LEU A 23 3.04 -28.95 -2.83
CA LEU A 23 1.57 -28.93 -2.89
C LEU A 23 1.03 -27.53 -3.12
N LEU A 24 1.54 -26.51 -2.42
CA LEU A 24 1.16 -25.12 -2.62
C LEU A 24 1.46 -24.65 -4.05
N PHE A 25 2.60 -25.09 -4.61
CA PHE A 25 3.00 -24.79 -6.00
C PHE A 25 2.06 -25.45 -7.01
N LEU A 26 1.74 -26.74 -6.83
CA LEU A 26 0.86 -27.48 -7.74
C LEU A 26 -0.60 -27.00 -7.67
N LEU A 27 -1.06 -26.63 -6.48
CA LEU A 27 -2.40 -26.08 -6.26
C LEU A 27 -2.51 -24.59 -6.61
N GLN A 28 -1.42 -23.95 -7.01
CA GLN A 28 -1.37 -22.51 -7.34
C GLN A 28 -2.01 -21.66 -6.23
N PHE A 29 -1.51 -21.80 -5.00
CA PHE A 29 -2.11 -21.15 -3.82
C PHE A 29 -2.21 -19.63 -4.00
N GLY A 30 -3.44 -19.11 -4.09
CA GLY A 30 -3.76 -17.74 -4.48
C GLY A 30 -2.93 -16.64 -3.79
N PRO A 31 -2.74 -16.64 -2.44
CA PRO A 31 -1.92 -15.62 -1.79
C PRO A 31 -0.46 -15.61 -2.24
N LEU A 32 0.13 -16.76 -2.56
CA LEU A 32 1.49 -16.83 -3.08
C LEU A 32 1.56 -16.43 -4.54
N GLU A 33 0.55 -16.76 -5.34
CA GLU A 33 0.45 -16.28 -6.72
C GLU A 33 0.36 -14.76 -6.77
N THR A 34 -0.39 -14.14 -5.87
CA THR A 34 -0.45 -12.66 -5.75
C THR A 34 0.91 -12.05 -5.42
N ILE A 35 1.70 -12.68 -4.54
CA ILE A 35 3.07 -12.22 -4.23
C ILE A 35 3.98 -12.40 -5.45
N GLU A 36 3.91 -13.54 -6.15
CA GLU A 36 4.69 -13.76 -7.37
C GLU A 36 4.33 -12.76 -8.47
N ALA A 37 3.03 -12.40 -8.61
CA ALA A 37 2.58 -11.37 -9.52
C ALA A 37 3.18 -10.00 -9.18
N LYS A 38 3.29 -9.63 -7.91
CA LYS A 38 3.99 -8.41 -7.48
C LYS A 38 5.50 -8.47 -7.75
N LEU A 39 6.11 -9.64 -7.62
CA LEU A 39 7.51 -9.84 -8.02
C LEU A 39 7.69 -9.76 -9.54
N TYR A 40 6.70 -10.17 -10.32
CA TYR A 40 6.65 -9.93 -11.76
C TYR A 40 6.63 -8.42 -12.06
N ASP A 41 5.73 -7.67 -11.42
CA ASP A 41 5.62 -6.21 -11.59
C ASP A 41 6.94 -5.50 -11.28
N LEU A 42 7.61 -5.89 -10.19
CA LEU A 42 8.93 -5.35 -9.84
C LEU A 42 9.97 -5.65 -10.93
N ARG A 43 9.94 -6.86 -11.53
CA ARG A 43 10.87 -7.22 -12.61
C ARG A 43 10.58 -6.47 -13.90
N THR A 44 9.33 -6.10 -14.19
CA THR A 44 9.02 -5.29 -15.38
C THR A 44 9.70 -3.93 -15.34
N GLN A 45 9.89 -3.36 -14.14
CA GLN A 45 10.61 -2.09 -13.96
C GLN A 45 12.10 -2.19 -14.30
N LEU A 46 12.68 -3.40 -14.27
CA LEU A 46 14.08 -3.65 -14.65
C LEU A 46 14.29 -3.74 -16.16
N ARG A 47 13.21 -3.91 -16.93
CA ARG A 47 13.27 -3.97 -18.39
C ARG A 47 13.52 -2.58 -18.97
N GLN A 48 14.42 -2.49 -19.93
CA GLN A 48 14.67 -1.22 -20.59
C GLN A 48 13.49 -0.87 -21.51
N PRO A 49 13.09 0.42 -21.57
CA PRO A 49 12.07 0.87 -22.53
C PRO A 49 12.54 0.64 -23.97
N THR A 50 11.58 0.37 -24.85
CA THR A 50 11.85 0.19 -26.28
C THR A 50 12.22 1.51 -26.97
N GLY A 51 11.93 2.65 -26.34
CA GLY A 51 12.16 3.99 -26.91
C GLY A 51 10.90 4.51 -27.62
N ALA A 52 11.02 5.68 -28.27
CA ALA A 52 9.89 6.28 -28.97
C ALA A 52 9.48 5.47 -30.20
N SER A 53 8.23 5.06 -30.26
CA SER A 53 7.69 4.32 -31.41
C SER A 53 7.72 5.15 -32.68
N GLN A 54 8.25 4.55 -33.75
CA GLN A 54 8.21 5.13 -35.08
C GLN A 54 6.97 4.68 -35.89
N LYS A 55 6.20 3.72 -35.35
CA LYS A 55 5.15 3.02 -36.07
C LYS A 55 3.75 3.43 -35.63
N ILE A 56 3.60 3.89 -34.39
CA ILE A 56 2.31 4.15 -33.76
C ILE A 56 2.22 5.62 -33.35
N ALA A 57 1.07 6.23 -33.60
CA ALA A 57 0.70 7.55 -33.08
C ALA A 57 -0.69 7.44 -32.42
N ILE A 58 -0.89 8.15 -31.33
CA ILE A 58 -2.18 8.17 -30.61
C ILE A 58 -2.84 9.53 -30.83
N VAL A 59 -4.07 9.53 -31.27
CA VAL A 59 -4.95 10.70 -31.31
C VAL A 59 -5.95 10.58 -30.19
N GLU A 60 -5.81 11.45 -29.23
CA GLU A 60 -6.61 11.41 -28.00
C GLU A 60 -7.78 12.37 -28.00
N ILE A 61 -8.96 11.86 -27.69
CA ILE A 61 -10.10 12.68 -27.30
C ILE A 61 -9.90 13.06 -25.83
N ASP A 62 -9.26 14.20 -25.63
CA ASP A 62 -8.76 14.71 -24.36
C ASP A 62 -9.60 15.88 -23.81
N ASP A 63 -9.29 16.33 -22.62
CA ASP A 63 -9.96 17.47 -21.98
C ASP A 63 -9.78 18.78 -22.80
N ALA A 64 -8.68 18.92 -23.53
CA ALA A 64 -8.48 20.08 -24.40
C ALA A 64 -9.43 20.09 -25.58
N SER A 65 -9.69 18.92 -26.17
CA SER A 65 -10.68 18.74 -27.22
C SER A 65 -12.09 19.07 -26.74
N VAL A 66 -12.47 18.60 -25.55
CA VAL A 66 -13.80 18.92 -24.97
C VAL A 66 -13.96 20.40 -24.66
N ASN A 67 -12.92 21.03 -24.16
CA ASN A 67 -12.96 22.47 -23.86
C ASN A 67 -13.18 23.35 -25.10
N GLN A 68 -12.74 22.90 -26.29
CA GLN A 68 -12.88 23.64 -27.54
C GLN A 68 -14.11 23.23 -28.38
N LEU A 69 -14.41 21.93 -28.41
CA LEU A 69 -15.47 21.39 -29.25
C LEU A 69 -16.80 21.23 -28.51
N GLY A 70 -16.83 21.41 -27.19
CA GLY A 70 -17.98 21.20 -26.35
C GLY A 70 -18.04 19.80 -25.75
N ARG A 71 -19.11 19.54 -24.98
CA ARG A 71 -19.27 18.32 -24.20
C ARG A 71 -19.28 17.05 -25.07
N TYR A 72 -18.46 16.07 -24.72
CA TYR A 72 -18.45 14.74 -25.31
C TYR A 72 -19.60 13.87 -24.71
N PRO A 73 -20.26 12.94 -25.48
CA PRO A 73 -19.91 12.57 -26.85
C PRO A 73 -20.41 13.61 -27.87
N TRP A 74 -19.58 13.81 -28.90
CA TRP A 74 -19.90 14.69 -30.02
C TRP A 74 -20.73 13.97 -31.09
N PRO A 75 -21.41 14.73 -32.00
CA PRO A 75 -21.95 14.12 -33.20
C PRO A 75 -20.90 13.34 -33.98
N ARG A 76 -21.28 12.20 -34.50
CA ARG A 76 -20.33 11.30 -35.22
C ARG A 76 -19.71 11.96 -36.44
N SER A 77 -20.36 12.94 -37.02
CA SER A 77 -19.79 13.77 -38.07
C SER A 77 -18.47 14.45 -37.69
N ARG A 78 -18.29 14.79 -36.41
CA ARG A 78 -17.00 15.34 -35.92
C ARG A 78 -15.89 14.31 -35.91
N VAL A 79 -16.20 13.07 -35.54
CA VAL A 79 -15.25 11.97 -35.60
C VAL A 79 -14.91 11.67 -37.06
N ALA A 80 -15.89 11.71 -37.94
CA ALA A 80 -15.71 11.59 -39.39
C ALA A 80 -14.70 12.63 -39.93
N GLU A 81 -14.87 13.91 -39.60
CA GLU A 81 -13.95 14.99 -39.97
C GLU A 81 -12.50 14.69 -39.54
N GLY A 82 -12.35 14.19 -38.29
CA GLY A 82 -11.05 13.80 -37.76
C GLY A 82 -10.42 12.62 -38.50
N LEU A 83 -11.24 11.62 -38.88
CA LEU A 83 -10.76 10.48 -39.68
C LEU A 83 -10.33 10.90 -41.08
N ASP A 84 -11.06 11.82 -41.70
CA ASP A 84 -10.71 12.34 -43.01
C ASP A 84 -9.30 13.01 -42.96
N VAL A 85 -9.04 13.84 -41.96
CA VAL A 85 -7.73 14.48 -41.80
C VAL A 85 -6.63 13.46 -41.57
N ILE A 86 -6.89 12.42 -40.79
CA ILE A 86 -5.94 11.34 -40.52
C ILE A 86 -5.65 10.55 -41.80
N ALA A 87 -6.66 10.27 -42.61
CA ALA A 87 -6.55 9.60 -43.91
C ALA A 87 -5.71 10.45 -44.90
N GLU A 88 -6.05 11.74 -45.01
CA GLU A 88 -5.33 12.69 -45.88
C GLU A 88 -3.86 12.83 -45.48
N ALA A 89 -3.57 12.73 -44.17
CA ALA A 89 -2.20 12.75 -43.65
C ALA A 89 -1.41 11.45 -43.92
N GLY A 90 -2.02 10.46 -44.56
CA GLY A 90 -1.37 9.23 -45.04
C GLY A 90 -1.18 8.18 -43.97
N ALA A 91 -2.07 8.08 -42.99
CA ALA A 91 -2.06 6.96 -42.03
C ALA A 91 -2.19 5.63 -42.76
N LYS A 92 -1.34 4.66 -42.39
CA LYS A 92 -1.35 3.32 -43.01
C LYS A 92 -2.50 2.46 -42.49
N VAL A 93 -2.78 2.56 -41.21
CA VAL A 93 -3.88 1.86 -40.53
C VAL A 93 -4.46 2.79 -39.47
N VAL A 94 -5.79 2.84 -39.38
CA VAL A 94 -6.49 3.59 -38.33
C VAL A 94 -7.20 2.61 -37.42
N GLY A 95 -6.90 2.65 -36.15
CA GLY A 95 -7.64 1.94 -35.10
C GLY A 95 -8.56 2.91 -34.38
N LEU A 96 -9.86 2.84 -34.60
CA LEU A 96 -10.83 3.67 -33.92
C LEU A 96 -11.34 2.91 -32.67
N ASP A 97 -10.79 3.22 -31.51
CA ASP A 97 -11.12 2.57 -30.23
C ASP A 97 -12.36 3.20 -29.57
N ILE A 98 -13.45 3.24 -30.35
CA ILE A 98 -14.76 3.74 -29.90
C ILE A 98 -15.81 2.79 -30.44
N LEU A 99 -16.60 2.20 -29.54
CA LEU A 99 -17.71 1.31 -29.90
C LEU A 99 -18.98 2.12 -30.16
N TYR A 100 -19.62 1.92 -31.31
CA TYR A 100 -20.87 2.54 -31.70
C TYR A 100 -21.95 1.49 -31.97
N PRO A 101 -22.57 0.91 -30.94
CA PRO A 101 -23.56 -0.17 -31.12
C PRO A 101 -24.93 0.34 -31.52
N ASP A 102 -25.27 1.57 -31.14
CA ASP A 102 -26.59 2.15 -31.36
C ASP A 102 -26.54 3.33 -32.33
N PRO A 103 -27.62 3.61 -33.08
CA PRO A 103 -27.73 4.81 -33.93
C PRO A 103 -27.60 6.10 -33.12
N GLU A 104 -27.05 7.15 -33.73
CA GLU A 104 -27.03 8.47 -33.12
C GLU A 104 -28.44 9.02 -32.98
N GLN A 105 -28.82 9.41 -31.76
CA GLN A 105 -30.14 10.03 -31.54
C GLN A 105 -30.09 11.50 -31.97
N ASN A 106 -30.68 11.77 -33.16
CA ASN A 106 -30.81 13.10 -33.70
C ASN A 106 -32.29 13.45 -33.93
N PRO A 107 -32.96 14.17 -32.98
CA PRO A 107 -34.38 14.51 -33.12
C PRO A 107 -34.72 15.29 -34.40
N GLY A 108 -33.73 16.05 -34.93
CA GLY A 108 -33.90 16.77 -36.19
C GLY A 108 -33.99 15.83 -37.40
N LEU A 109 -33.12 14.82 -37.44
CA LEU A 109 -33.09 13.77 -38.45
C LEU A 109 -34.36 12.92 -38.41
N ASP A 110 -34.80 12.54 -37.20
CA ASP A 110 -36.02 11.77 -37.00
C ASP A 110 -37.25 12.54 -37.49
N ALA A 111 -37.31 13.83 -37.20
CA ALA A 111 -38.40 14.70 -37.70
C ALA A 111 -38.36 14.82 -39.21
N LEU A 112 -37.18 14.97 -39.83
CA LEU A 112 -37.08 15.03 -41.31
C LEU A 112 -37.46 13.71 -41.97
N LYS A 113 -36.99 12.58 -41.44
CA LYS A 113 -37.42 11.25 -41.95
C LYS A 113 -38.90 11.01 -41.79
N ALA A 114 -39.52 11.48 -40.72
CA ALA A 114 -40.97 11.42 -40.55
C ALA A 114 -41.70 12.29 -41.57
N VAL A 115 -41.22 13.50 -41.89
CA VAL A 115 -41.78 14.38 -42.92
C VAL A 115 -41.58 13.78 -44.31
N GLU A 116 -40.41 13.23 -44.62
CA GLU A 116 -40.12 12.58 -45.88
C GLU A 116 -41.08 11.40 -46.12
N LYS A 117 -41.25 10.52 -45.12
CA LYS A 117 -42.24 9.42 -45.20
C LYS A 117 -43.66 9.89 -45.41
N LEU A 118 -44.08 10.95 -44.71
CA LEU A 118 -45.42 11.53 -44.89
C LEU A 118 -45.59 12.11 -46.29
N LEU A 119 -44.55 12.72 -46.87
CA LEU A 119 -44.60 13.26 -48.24
C LEU A 119 -44.63 12.13 -49.30
N GLU A 120 -43.86 11.07 -49.10
CA GLU A 120 -43.84 9.88 -49.94
C GLU A 120 -45.21 9.16 -49.90
N GLU A 121 -45.76 8.94 -48.72
CA GLU A 121 -47.11 8.34 -48.56
C GLU A 121 -48.24 9.21 -49.16
N SER A 122 -48.08 10.54 -49.14
CA SER A 122 -49.03 11.49 -49.64
C SER A 122 -48.85 11.75 -51.16
N SER A 123 -47.69 11.45 -51.72
CA SER A 123 -47.34 11.72 -53.13
C SER A 123 -48.29 11.12 -54.12
N PRO A 124 -48.79 9.85 -54.00
CA PRO A 124 -49.73 9.27 -54.87
C PRO A 124 -51.15 9.98 -54.83
N ALA A 125 -51.47 10.53 -53.65
CA ALA A 125 -52.76 11.25 -53.46
C ALA A 125 -52.70 12.67 -54.03
N LEU A 126 -51.52 13.31 -54.04
CA LEU A 126 -51.31 14.66 -54.60
C LEU A 126 -51.17 14.65 -56.13
N VAL A 127 -50.71 13.54 -56.69
CA VAL A 127 -50.56 13.42 -58.18
C VAL A 127 -51.74 12.80 -58.85
N GLY A 128 -52.65 12.14 -58.15
CA GLY A 128 -53.75 11.32 -58.79
C GLY A 128 -55.20 11.80 -58.65
N ARG A 129 -55.51 12.91 -57.98
CA ARG A 129 -56.86 13.40 -57.85
C ARG A 129 -56.99 14.86 -58.27
N PRO A 130 -57.90 15.16 -59.28
CA PRO A 130 -58.31 16.54 -59.46
C PRO A 130 -59.11 16.95 -58.20
N VAL A 131 -58.65 17.99 -57.51
CA VAL A 131 -59.39 18.58 -56.40
C VAL A 131 -60.60 19.22 -56.96
N SER A 132 -61.74 18.56 -56.88
CA SER A 132 -63.05 19.16 -57.11
C SER A 132 -63.48 19.89 -55.84
N LEU A 133 -63.39 21.19 -55.86
CA LEU A 133 -64.00 22.04 -54.85
C LEU A 133 -65.51 22.06 -55.16
N PRO A 134 -66.42 21.71 -54.28
CA PRO A 134 -67.84 21.82 -54.48
C PRO A 134 -68.24 23.31 -54.52
N GLY A 135 -68.66 23.78 -55.71
CA GLY A 135 -69.27 25.10 -55.86
C GLY A 135 -68.78 26.02 -56.98
N LEU A 136 -67.89 25.59 -57.83
CA LEU A 136 -67.47 26.31 -59.03
C LEU A 136 -67.50 25.40 -60.26
N GLU A 137 -68.74 25.21 -60.76
CA GLU A 137 -69.01 24.77 -62.18
C GLU A 137 -68.94 25.97 -63.01
N ASN A 138 -67.90 26.22 -63.78
CA ASN A 138 -67.90 26.82 -65.07
C ASN A 138 -66.58 26.73 -65.78
N GLU A 139 -66.62 25.96 -66.85
CA GLU A 139 -65.84 25.91 -68.10
C GLU A 139 -64.52 26.76 -68.13
N VAL A 140 -63.36 26.14 -67.94
CA VAL A 140 -62.18 26.44 -68.77
C VAL A 140 -61.40 25.12 -68.97
N GLU A 141 -61.53 24.56 -70.19
CA GLU A 141 -60.85 23.39 -70.64
C GLU A 141 -59.31 23.51 -70.64
N GLY A 142 -58.64 22.57 -70.08
CA GLY A 142 -57.53 21.77 -70.67
C GLY A 142 -56.17 22.28 -70.56
N GLN A 143 -55.73 23.48 -70.22
CA GLN A 143 -54.33 23.91 -70.17
C GLN A 143 -53.85 24.41 -68.80
N GLY A 144 -54.71 24.81 -67.91
CA GLY A 144 -54.36 25.31 -66.58
C GLY A 144 -54.09 24.23 -65.54
N GLN A 145 -54.78 23.10 -65.63
CA GLN A 145 -54.62 22.00 -64.66
C GLN A 145 -53.30 21.23 -64.82
N THR A 146 -52.83 21.05 -66.08
CA THR A 146 -51.55 20.38 -66.36
C THR A 146 -50.34 21.18 -65.87
N THR A 147 -50.43 22.53 -66.05
CA THR A 147 -49.34 23.41 -65.59
C THR A 147 -49.29 23.58 -64.06
N THR A 148 -50.45 23.51 -63.40
CA THR A 148 -50.53 23.57 -61.92
C THR A 148 -50.00 22.28 -61.26
N ASN A 149 -50.39 21.15 -61.86
CA ASN A 149 -49.89 19.84 -61.40
C ASN A 149 -48.40 19.72 -61.70
N LEU A 150 -47.87 20.18 -62.79
CA LEU A 150 -46.43 20.17 -63.11
C LEU A 150 -45.64 21.05 -62.16
N LYS A 151 -46.15 22.24 -61.83
CA LYS A 151 -45.55 23.14 -60.83
C LYS A 151 -45.61 22.53 -59.45
N ALA A 152 -46.69 21.91 -59.03
CA ALA A 152 -46.83 21.21 -57.78
C ALA A 152 -45.84 20.03 -57.71
N GLN A 153 -45.68 19.23 -58.73
CA GLN A 153 -44.69 18.17 -58.84
C GLN A 153 -43.26 18.69 -58.78
N GLN A 154 -42.93 19.77 -59.47
CA GLN A 154 -41.64 20.41 -59.44
C GLN A 154 -41.32 20.94 -58.06
N THR A 155 -42.28 21.59 -57.37
CA THR A 155 -42.13 22.06 -56.01
C THR A 155 -41.98 20.93 -55.04
N LEU A 156 -42.74 19.84 -55.15
CA LEU A 156 -42.57 18.62 -54.32
C LEU A 156 -41.20 17.99 -54.50
N GLN A 157 -40.69 17.86 -55.70
CA GLN A 157 -39.37 17.36 -56.00
C GLN A 157 -38.28 18.26 -55.42
N GLN A 158 -38.48 19.61 -55.46
CA GLN A 158 -37.53 20.53 -54.80
C GLN A 158 -37.54 20.40 -53.27
N ILE A 159 -38.74 20.25 -52.68
CA ILE A 159 -38.87 20.04 -51.21
C ILE A 159 -38.25 18.71 -50.84
N LEU A 160 -38.56 17.62 -51.52
CA LEU A 160 -37.95 16.31 -51.30
C LEU A 160 -36.43 16.36 -51.50
N GLY A 161 -35.96 17.07 -52.56
CA GLY A 161 -34.53 17.28 -52.75
C GLY A 161 -33.86 18.03 -51.58
N SER A 162 -34.55 19.08 -51.06
CA SER A 162 -34.06 19.84 -49.90
C SER A 162 -34.09 19.01 -48.61
N ILE A 163 -35.13 18.20 -48.43
CA ILE A 163 -35.25 17.29 -47.28
C ILE A 163 -34.15 16.23 -47.36
N ASN A 164 -33.97 15.62 -48.52
CA ASN A 164 -32.89 14.61 -48.71
C ASN A 164 -31.53 15.20 -48.48
N GLN A 165 -31.24 16.41 -48.91
CA GLN A 165 -30.00 17.10 -48.63
C GLN A 165 -29.83 17.37 -47.14
N ALA A 166 -30.87 17.91 -46.48
CA ALA A 166 -30.82 18.16 -45.03
C ALA A 166 -30.73 16.85 -44.23
N THR A 167 -31.35 15.77 -44.68
CA THR A 167 -31.25 14.44 -44.10
C THR A 167 -29.79 13.91 -44.20
N GLN A 168 -29.16 14.05 -45.35
CA GLN A 168 -27.77 13.69 -45.54
C GLN A 168 -26.82 14.54 -44.70
N GLU A 169 -27.08 15.84 -44.56
CA GLU A 169 -26.26 16.73 -43.74
C GLU A 169 -26.40 16.42 -42.24
N LEU A 170 -27.56 15.93 -41.78
CA LEU A 170 -27.83 15.57 -40.39
C LEU A 170 -27.56 14.10 -40.06
N ASP A 171 -27.35 13.25 -41.06
CA ASP A 171 -27.05 11.84 -40.87
C ASP A 171 -25.57 11.63 -40.58
N SER A 172 -25.22 11.86 -39.30
CA SER A 172 -23.87 11.72 -38.81
C SER A 172 -23.35 10.27 -38.87
N ASP A 173 -24.24 9.28 -38.83
CA ASP A 173 -23.89 7.87 -38.95
C ASP A 173 -23.43 7.54 -40.36
N SER A 174 -24.21 7.92 -41.38
CA SER A 174 -23.79 7.74 -42.79
C SER A 174 -22.48 8.51 -43.07
N ARG A 175 -22.33 9.72 -42.54
CA ARG A 175 -21.10 10.51 -42.70
C ARG A 175 -19.88 9.82 -42.12
N LEU A 176 -20.01 9.21 -40.93
CA LEU A 176 -18.94 8.46 -40.32
C LEU A 176 -18.62 7.17 -41.10
N ALA A 177 -19.66 6.46 -41.58
CA ALA A 177 -19.48 5.28 -42.42
C ALA A 177 -18.68 5.61 -43.70
N ASP A 178 -19.02 6.71 -44.37
CA ASP A 178 -18.30 7.19 -45.55
C ASP A 178 -16.83 7.49 -45.27
N SER A 179 -16.53 8.15 -44.15
CA SER A 179 -15.16 8.44 -43.74
C SER A 179 -14.37 7.17 -43.37
N ILE A 180 -15.05 6.20 -42.73
CA ILE A 180 -14.42 4.88 -42.46
C ILE A 180 -14.09 4.18 -43.79
N ALA A 181 -14.97 4.19 -44.76
CA ALA A 181 -14.75 3.61 -46.08
C ALA A 181 -13.60 4.31 -46.83
N LEU A 182 -13.53 5.64 -46.79
CA LEU A 182 -12.47 6.44 -47.42
C LEU A 182 -11.06 6.13 -46.88
N THR A 183 -10.95 5.74 -45.62
CA THR A 183 -9.64 5.38 -45.03
C THR A 183 -9.10 4.04 -45.48
N GLU A 184 -9.95 3.20 -46.15
CA GLU A 184 -9.68 1.83 -46.64
C GLU A 184 -9.13 0.85 -45.57
N ASN A 185 -8.43 1.32 -44.54
CA ASN A 185 -7.73 0.53 -43.53
C ASN A 185 -8.15 0.89 -42.09
N THR A 186 -9.38 1.26 -41.88
CA THR A 186 -9.92 1.48 -40.54
C THR A 186 -10.41 0.16 -39.93
N ILE A 187 -9.95 -0.10 -38.72
CA ILE A 187 -10.36 -1.24 -37.90
C ILE A 187 -11.28 -0.73 -36.79
N LEU A 188 -12.37 -1.46 -36.54
CA LEU A 188 -13.35 -1.13 -35.52
C LEU A 188 -13.39 -2.18 -34.40
N PRO A 189 -13.75 -1.76 -33.17
CA PRO A 189 -13.88 -2.64 -32.03
C PRO A 189 -15.21 -3.41 -32.06
N VAL A 190 -15.16 -4.62 -31.48
CA VAL A 190 -16.31 -5.43 -31.12
C VAL A 190 -16.18 -5.82 -29.66
N TYR A 191 -17.26 -5.85 -28.93
CA TYR A 191 -17.24 -6.30 -27.54
C TYR A 191 -18.01 -7.63 -27.39
N PHE A 192 -17.45 -8.56 -26.62
CA PHE A 192 -18.11 -9.82 -26.27
C PHE A 192 -18.46 -9.84 -24.77
N THR A 193 -19.68 -10.20 -24.46
CA THR A 193 -20.05 -10.62 -23.12
C THR A 193 -19.43 -12.00 -22.87
N ILE A 194 -18.52 -12.10 -21.91
CA ILE A 194 -17.80 -13.35 -21.60
C ILE A 194 -18.58 -14.16 -20.59
N GLY A 195 -18.76 -15.46 -20.87
CA GLY A 195 -19.49 -16.34 -19.96
C GLY A 195 -19.56 -17.78 -20.46
N THR A 196 -20.39 -18.58 -19.81
CA THR A 196 -20.69 -19.96 -20.25
C THR A 196 -21.95 -19.92 -21.13
N PRO A 197 -21.88 -20.27 -22.41
CA PRO A 197 -23.04 -20.23 -23.29
C PRO A 197 -24.12 -21.24 -22.82
N LEU A 198 -25.36 -20.77 -22.72
CA LEU A 198 -26.54 -21.57 -22.39
C LEU A 198 -27.24 -22.18 -23.61
N GLY A 199 -26.73 -21.86 -24.80
CA GLY A 199 -27.29 -22.28 -26.11
C GLY A 199 -26.50 -21.61 -27.24
N ARG A 200 -26.94 -21.83 -28.48
CA ARG A 200 -26.46 -21.10 -29.65
C ARG A 200 -27.42 -19.97 -29.97
N SER A 201 -26.93 -18.86 -30.51
CA SER A 201 -27.75 -17.79 -31.03
C SER A 201 -28.37 -18.23 -32.36
N ASP A 202 -29.66 -17.97 -32.54
CA ASP A 202 -30.31 -18.18 -33.82
C ASP A 202 -30.13 -16.99 -34.79
N ALA A 203 -29.40 -15.96 -34.40
CA ALA A 203 -29.16 -14.78 -35.19
C ALA A 203 -28.10 -15.03 -36.26
N GLU A 204 -28.45 -14.83 -37.54
CA GLU A 204 -27.46 -14.85 -38.62
C GLU A 204 -26.58 -13.61 -38.52
N LEU A 205 -25.25 -13.83 -38.43
CA LEU A 205 -24.27 -12.76 -38.42
C LEU A 205 -24.07 -12.19 -39.83
N PRO A 206 -23.89 -10.86 -39.99
CA PRO A 206 -23.48 -10.26 -41.26
C PRO A 206 -22.23 -10.93 -41.82
N GLU A 207 -22.18 -11.07 -43.16
CA GLU A 207 -21.10 -11.74 -43.89
C GLU A 207 -19.73 -11.10 -43.55
N LYS A 208 -19.70 -9.80 -43.41
CA LYS A 208 -18.49 -9.05 -43.04
C LYS A 208 -17.97 -9.43 -41.64
N ILE A 209 -18.83 -9.68 -40.68
CA ILE A 209 -18.47 -10.16 -39.37
C ILE A 209 -17.90 -11.59 -39.45
N VAL A 210 -18.61 -12.46 -40.21
CA VAL A 210 -18.19 -13.85 -40.42
C VAL A 210 -16.78 -13.90 -41.02
N GLY A 211 -16.49 -12.99 -41.95
CA GLY A 211 -15.15 -12.87 -42.57
C GLY A 211 -14.02 -12.54 -41.64
N ASN A 212 -14.27 -12.05 -40.40
CA ASN A 212 -13.25 -11.74 -39.42
C ASN A 212 -12.88 -12.94 -38.52
N PHE A 213 -13.66 -14.04 -38.56
CA PHE A 213 -13.30 -15.25 -37.82
C PHE A 213 -12.09 -15.96 -38.45
N LEU A 214 -11.23 -16.47 -37.57
CA LEU A 214 -10.02 -17.18 -37.99
C LEU A 214 -10.36 -18.63 -38.36
N THR A 215 -10.08 -19.00 -39.61
CA THR A 215 -10.39 -20.33 -40.16
C THR A 215 -9.22 -21.30 -40.09
N GLN A 216 -8.00 -20.79 -39.98
CA GLN A 216 -6.79 -21.62 -39.97
C GLN A 216 -6.44 -22.00 -38.53
N VAL A 217 -6.99 -23.11 -38.04
CA VAL A 217 -6.76 -23.62 -36.67
C VAL A 217 -5.98 -24.92 -36.71
N GLU A 218 -4.75 -24.90 -36.19
CA GLU A 218 -3.92 -26.08 -36.05
C GLU A 218 -4.14 -26.70 -34.67
N ASN A 219 -4.63 -27.95 -34.65
CA ASN A 219 -4.82 -28.71 -33.42
C ASN A 219 -3.73 -29.80 -33.34
N PRO A 220 -2.63 -29.60 -32.59
CA PRO A 220 -1.61 -30.64 -32.45
C PRO A 220 -2.19 -31.83 -31.68
N GLU A 221 -1.80 -33.06 -32.09
CA GLU A 221 -2.33 -34.36 -31.59
C GLU A 221 -2.28 -34.52 -30.06
N ASN A 222 -1.50 -33.72 -29.36
CA ASN A 222 -1.35 -33.71 -27.89
C ASN A 222 -2.12 -32.59 -27.17
N ALA A 223 -2.90 -31.77 -27.85
CA ALA A 223 -3.63 -30.64 -27.27
C ALA A 223 -5.03 -31.02 -26.73
N ALA A 224 -5.40 -32.29 -26.81
CA ALA A 224 -6.70 -32.77 -26.35
C ALA A 224 -6.87 -32.56 -24.84
N GLY A 225 -7.60 -31.53 -24.48
CA GLY A 225 -8.03 -31.21 -23.10
C GLY A 225 -7.50 -29.95 -22.46
N ALA A 226 -6.68 -29.13 -23.14
CA ALA A 226 -5.95 -28.02 -22.51
C ALA A 226 -6.36 -26.59 -22.95
N THR A 227 -7.31 -26.43 -23.86
CA THR A 227 -7.70 -25.10 -24.34
C THR A 227 -9.01 -24.65 -23.71
N SER A 228 -8.95 -23.85 -22.69
CA SER A 228 -10.10 -23.09 -22.20
C SER A 228 -10.02 -21.65 -22.73
N VAL A 229 -10.25 -21.50 -24.05
CA VAL A 229 -10.43 -20.16 -24.61
C VAL A 229 -11.67 -19.54 -23.97
N LEU A 230 -11.60 -18.23 -23.68
CA LEU A 230 -12.75 -17.53 -23.11
C LEU A 230 -13.89 -17.49 -24.11
N GLN A 231 -15.06 -17.95 -23.66
CA GLN A 231 -16.24 -18.04 -24.50
C GLN A 231 -17.04 -16.74 -24.44
N GLY A 232 -17.32 -16.18 -25.62
CA GLY A 232 -18.30 -15.11 -25.81
C GLY A 232 -19.71 -15.71 -25.85
N ILE A 233 -20.63 -15.13 -25.08
CA ILE A 233 -22.05 -15.52 -25.07
C ILE A 233 -22.91 -14.58 -25.89
N GLU A 234 -22.46 -13.35 -26.07
CA GLU A 234 -23.16 -12.33 -26.85
C GLU A 234 -22.10 -11.43 -27.51
N MET A 235 -22.34 -11.07 -28.75
CA MET A 235 -21.52 -10.15 -29.53
C MET A 235 -22.23 -8.81 -29.63
N ILE A 236 -21.51 -7.74 -29.31
CA ILE A 236 -21.96 -6.36 -29.48
C ILE A 236 -21.09 -5.73 -30.56
N PRO A 237 -21.52 -5.80 -31.83
CA PRO A 237 -20.79 -5.18 -32.93
C PRO A 237 -21.11 -3.68 -33.03
N PRO A 238 -20.35 -2.90 -33.81
CA PRO A 238 -20.77 -1.59 -34.26
C PRO A 238 -22.02 -1.67 -35.15
N LEU A 239 -22.61 -0.53 -35.45
CA LEU A 239 -23.71 -0.43 -36.42
C LEU A 239 -23.35 -1.06 -37.76
N GLU A 240 -24.33 -1.68 -38.42
CA GLU A 240 -24.15 -2.36 -39.69
C GLU A 240 -23.46 -1.48 -40.78
N PRO A 241 -23.82 -0.19 -40.98
CA PRO A 241 -23.09 0.65 -41.94
C PRO A 241 -21.59 0.79 -41.62
N PHE A 242 -21.23 0.82 -40.32
CA PHE A 242 -19.81 0.88 -39.93
C PHE A 242 -19.09 -0.45 -40.10
N VAL A 243 -19.81 -1.56 -39.84
CA VAL A 243 -19.29 -2.91 -40.08
C VAL A 243 -18.94 -3.08 -41.55
N GLU A 244 -19.85 -2.67 -42.46
CA GLU A 244 -19.65 -2.77 -43.93
C GLU A 244 -18.51 -1.88 -44.42
N ALA A 245 -18.40 -0.67 -43.85
CA ALA A 245 -17.34 0.30 -44.20
C ALA A 245 -15.95 -0.09 -43.67
N ALA A 246 -15.87 -0.78 -42.55
CA ALA A 246 -14.60 -1.13 -41.89
C ALA A 246 -13.76 -2.10 -42.71
N HIS A 247 -12.46 -1.96 -42.66
CA HIS A 247 -11.51 -2.95 -43.20
C HIS A 247 -11.67 -4.30 -42.50
N SER A 248 -11.61 -4.29 -41.17
CA SER A 248 -11.81 -5.47 -40.33
C SER A 248 -12.29 -5.09 -38.93
N LEU A 249 -12.70 -6.10 -38.18
CA LEU A 249 -13.20 -5.97 -36.82
C LEU A 249 -12.34 -6.78 -35.87
N GLY A 250 -12.16 -6.27 -34.63
CA GLY A 250 -11.43 -6.99 -33.60
C GLY A 250 -12.02 -6.74 -32.21
N HIS A 251 -11.97 -7.76 -31.33
CA HIS A 251 -12.52 -7.60 -29.99
C HIS A 251 -11.61 -6.75 -29.08
N ILE A 252 -12.25 -5.98 -28.19
CA ILE A 252 -11.57 -5.13 -27.21
C ILE A 252 -11.67 -5.69 -25.78
N ASN A 253 -12.05 -6.95 -25.60
CA ASN A 253 -12.21 -7.54 -24.30
C ASN A 253 -10.90 -7.55 -23.52
N ILE A 254 -10.94 -7.07 -22.28
CA ILE A 254 -9.84 -7.02 -21.35
C ILE A 254 -10.14 -7.96 -20.17
N GLN A 255 -9.14 -8.64 -19.68
CA GLN A 255 -9.25 -9.44 -18.47
C GLN A 255 -8.05 -9.15 -17.56
N THR A 256 -8.32 -8.56 -16.41
CA THR A 256 -7.33 -8.32 -15.37
C THR A 256 -7.04 -9.59 -14.56
N ASP A 257 -5.88 -9.65 -13.96
CA ASP A 257 -5.54 -10.67 -12.98
C ASP A 257 -6.37 -10.51 -11.69
N GLY A 258 -6.33 -11.51 -10.82
CA GLY A 258 -7.11 -11.49 -9.56
C GLY A 258 -6.82 -10.34 -8.60
N ASP A 259 -5.74 -9.61 -8.81
CA ASP A 259 -5.38 -8.39 -8.07
C ASP A 259 -5.75 -7.09 -8.80
N GLY A 260 -6.48 -7.19 -9.92
CA GLY A 260 -6.94 -6.05 -10.71
C GLY A 260 -5.88 -5.44 -11.63
N VAL A 261 -4.71 -6.03 -11.74
CA VAL A 261 -3.62 -5.55 -12.62
C VAL A 261 -3.71 -6.23 -13.98
N LEU A 262 -3.59 -5.44 -15.05
CA LEU A 262 -3.58 -5.92 -16.43
C LEU A 262 -2.15 -6.27 -16.85
N ARG A 263 -1.77 -7.56 -16.77
CA ARG A 263 -0.45 -8.07 -17.17
C ARG A 263 -0.46 -8.75 -18.53
N SER A 264 -1.61 -9.21 -18.95
CA SER A 264 -1.78 -9.94 -20.20
C SER A 264 -2.93 -9.37 -21.02
N HIS A 265 -2.86 -9.52 -22.34
CA HIS A 265 -3.91 -9.14 -23.26
C HIS A 265 -4.50 -10.37 -23.92
N LEU A 266 -5.82 -10.45 -23.97
CA LEU A 266 -6.56 -11.53 -24.61
C LEU A 266 -6.49 -11.34 -26.13
N LEU A 267 -5.96 -12.32 -26.86
CA LEU A 267 -5.83 -12.22 -28.31
C LEU A 267 -6.98 -12.87 -29.09
N LEU A 268 -7.69 -13.81 -28.48
CA LEU A 268 -8.79 -14.54 -29.10
C LEU A 268 -9.97 -14.70 -28.13
N VAL A 269 -11.17 -14.62 -28.68
CA VAL A 269 -12.43 -15.04 -28.04
C VAL A 269 -13.03 -16.16 -28.85
N ASP A 270 -13.49 -17.22 -28.19
CA ASP A 270 -14.28 -18.29 -28.80
C ASP A 270 -15.74 -17.88 -28.81
N TYR A 271 -16.31 -17.68 -29.98
CA TYR A 271 -17.74 -17.41 -30.14
C TYR A 271 -18.34 -18.54 -30.98
N GLU A 272 -19.18 -19.33 -30.38
CA GLU A 272 -19.85 -20.48 -31.00
C GLU A 272 -18.94 -21.51 -31.69
N GLY A 273 -17.73 -21.69 -31.16
CA GLY A 273 -16.72 -22.60 -31.69
C GLY A 273 -15.84 -22.00 -32.78
N GLN A 274 -15.95 -20.71 -33.03
CA GLN A 274 -15.12 -19.95 -33.95
C GLN A 274 -14.29 -18.93 -33.19
N TYR A 275 -13.06 -18.66 -33.63
CA TYR A 275 -12.13 -17.79 -32.94
C TYR A 275 -12.14 -16.38 -33.56
N PHE A 276 -12.49 -15.39 -32.72
CA PHE A 276 -12.48 -13.99 -33.10
C PHE A 276 -11.23 -13.29 -32.60
N PRO A 277 -10.44 -12.62 -33.46
CA PRO A 277 -9.16 -12.00 -33.04
C PRO A 277 -9.37 -10.67 -32.31
N SER A 278 -8.38 -10.29 -31.48
CA SER A 278 -8.39 -9.01 -30.79
C SER A 278 -8.19 -7.84 -31.76
N PHE A 279 -8.66 -6.67 -31.35
CA PHE A 279 -8.49 -5.40 -32.06
C PHE A 279 -7.01 -5.10 -32.35
N ALA A 280 -6.14 -5.30 -31.36
CA ALA A 280 -4.70 -5.13 -31.53
C ALA A 280 -4.10 -6.10 -32.56
N THR A 281 -4.58 -7.37 -32.60
CA THR A 281 -4.13 -8.36 -33.58
C THR A 281 -4.55 -7.97 -34.99
N GLN A 282 -5.77 -7.49 -35.20
CA GLN A 282 -6.27 -7.02 -36.48
C GLN A 282 -5.51 -5.80 -36.99
N ILE A 283 -5.23 -4.82 -36.12
CA ILE A 283 -4.41 -3.65 -36.47
C ILE A 283 -3.01 -4.06 -36.91
N ALA A 284 -2.36 -4.95 -36.15
CA ALA A 284 -1.04 -5.46 -36.49
C ALA A 284 -1.06 -6.23 -37.82
N SER A 285 -2.11 -7.04 -38.08
CA SER A 285 -2.33 -7.77 -39.32
C SER A 285 -2.46 -6.82 -40.51
N ALA A 286 -3.31 -5.81 -40.41
CA ALA A 286 -3.50 -4.80 -41.44
C ALA A 286 -2.21 -4.01 -41.72
N TYR A 287 -1.47 -3.63 -40.66
CA TYR A 287 -0.18 -2.95 -40.82
C TYR A 287 0.85 -3.79 -41.54
N LEU A 288 0.86 -5.10 -41.32
CA LEU A 288 1.73 -6.06 -42.01
C LEU A 288 1.19 -6.47 -43.38
N ASN A 289 0.05 -5.95 -43.84
CA ASN A 289 -0.67 -6.31 -45.07
C ASN A 289 -0.98 -7.81 -45.16
N LEU A 290 -1.39 -8.43 -44.07
CA LEU A 290 -1.76 -9.84 -43.99
C LEU A 290 -3.26 -10.02 -44.22
N GLN A 291 -3.62 -11.13 -44.86
CA GLN A 291 -5.00 -11.57 -45.03
C GLN A 291 -5.44 -12.46 -43.83
N PRO A 292 -6.72 -12.61 -43.55
CA PRO A 292 -7.20 -13.53 -42.50
C PRO A 292 -6.65 -14.97 -42.66
N SER A 293 -6.41 -15.42 -43.89
CA SER A 293 -5.79 -16.71 -44.19
C SER A 293 -4.31 -16.85 -43.77
N ASP A 294 -3.63 -15.73 -43.53
CA ASP A 294 -2.25 -15.69 -43.07
C ASP A 294 -2.12 -15.80 -41.56
N ILE A 295 -3.26 -15.74 -40.85
CA ILE A 295 -3.33 -15.85 -39.39
C ILE A 295 -3.66 -17.30 -39.05
N ARG A 296 -2.73 -17.99 -38.37
CA ARG A 296 -2.91 -19.37 -37.93
C ARG A 296 -2.97 -19.45 -36.43
N VAL A 297 -3.99 -20.06 -35.91
CA VAL A 297 -4.18 -20.30 -34.48
C VAL A 297 -3.61 -21.67 -34.15
N ARG A 298 -2.63 -21.73 -33.28
CA ARG A 298 -2.05 -22.97 -32.79
C ARG A 298 -2.55 -23.24 -31.37
N LEU A 299 -3.48 -24.17 -31.23
CA LEU A 299 -4.09 -24.48 -29.94
C LEU A 299 -3.03 -24.90 -28.89
N GLY A 300 -3.05 -24.23 -27.74
CA GLY A 300 -2.07 -24.46 -26.67
C GLY A 300 -0.68 -23.89 -26.89
N GLY A 301 -0.44 -23.13 -28.00
CA GLY A 301 0.88 -22.61 -28.32
C GLY A 301 0.95 -21.11 -28.62
N GLY A 302 -0.03 -20.55 -29.30
CA GLY A 302 -0.03 -19.15 -29.69
C GLY A 302 -0.65 -18.89 -31.06
N ILE A 303 -0.37 -17.71 -31.59
CA ILE A 303 -0.86 -17.26 -32.88
C ILE A 303 0.30 -17.00 -33.82
N LEU A 304 0.24 -17.52 -35.05
CA LEU A 304 1.18 -17.19 -36.10
C LEU A 304 0.56 -16.12 -37.00
N LEU A 305 1.09 -14.91 -36.96
CA LEU A 305 0.68 -13.76 -37.74
C LEU A 305 1.66 -13.58 -38.92
N GLY A 306 1.34 -14.18 -40.05
CA GLY A 306 2.29 -14.29 -41.17
C GLY A 306 3.57 -15.05 -40.77
N LYS A 307 4.65 -14.33 -40.51
CA LYS A 307 5.94 -14.87 -40.02
C LYS A 307 6.19 -14.65 -38.53
N VAL A 308 5.37 -13.84 -37.90
CA VAL A 308 5.52 -13.48 -36.49
C VAL A 308 4.77 -14.49 -35.63
N PHE A 309 5.50 -15.20 -34.77
CA PHE A 309 4.88 -16.07 -33.78
C PHE A 309 4.63 -15.32 -32.47
N ILE A 310 3.37 -15.21 -32.08
CA ILE A 310 2.93 -14.57 -30.81
C ILE A 310 2.72 -15.66 -29.77
N PRO A 311 3.58 -15.77 -28.78
CA PRO A 311 3.44 -16.77 -27.71
C PRO A 311 2.32 -16.36 -26.76
N THR A 312 1.46 -17.32 -26.40
CA THR A 312 0.35 -17.12 -25.47
C THR A 312 0.31 -18.22 -24.42
N ASP A 313 -0.49 -17.99 -23.39
CA ASP A 313 -0.92 -19.05 -22.50
C ASP A 313 -2.04 -19.92 -23.16
N PRO A 314 -2.51 -21.00 -22.52
CA PRO A 314 -3.58 -21.82 -23.06
C PRO A 314 -4.93 -21.10 -23.26
N GLN A 315 -5.11 -19.93 -22.65
CA GLN A 315 -6.29 -19.07 -22.81
C GLN A 315 -6.13 -18.01 -23.90
N PHE A 316 -5.05 -18.08 -24.68
CA PHE A 316 -4.65 -17.09 -25.68
C PHE A 316 -4.42 -15.70 -25.13
N LYS A 317 -3.92 -15.60 -23.90
CA LYS A 317 -3.43 -14.36 -23.33
C LYS A 317 -1.93 -14.21 -23.58
N MET A 318 -1.57 -13.09 -24.16
CA MET A 318 -0.17 -12.66 -24.36
C MET A 318 0.25 -11.80 -23.17
N LEU A 319 1.37 -12.10 -22.53
CA LEU A 319 1.96 -11.21 -21.51
C LEU A 319 2.49 -9.94 -22.19
N VAL A 320 2.06 -8.79 -21.70
CA VAL A 320 2.40 -7.50 -22.28
C VAL A 320 3.65 -6.93 -21.65
N SER A 321 4.61 -6.58 -22.46
CA SER A 321 5.78 -5.80 -22.06
C SER A 321 5.43 -4.32 -22.12
N TYR A 322 4.95 -3.77 -21.00
CA TYR A 322 4.62 -2.36 -20.95
C TYR A 322 5.85 -1.47 -20.91
N ASP A 323 5.83 -0.42 -21.67
CA ASP A 323 6.75 0.70 -21.54
C ASP A 323 6.29 1.68 -20.43
N PRO A 324 7.17 2.56 -19.95
CA PRO A 324 6.74 3.65 -19.08
C PRO A 324 5.66 4.50 -19.76
N PRO A 325 4.65 4.98 -19.00
CA PRO A 325 3.58 5.79 -19.57
C PRO A 325 4.13 7.00 -20.31
N SER A 326 3.54 7.30 -21.47
CA SER A 326 4.04 8.35 -22.38
C SER A 326 4.05 9.74 -21.72
N TRP A 327 3.15 10.02 -20.78
CA TRP A 327 3.11 11.31 -20.06
C TRP A 327 4.17 11.44 -18.95
N THR A 328 4.88 10.38 -18.57
CA THR A 328 5.95 10.45 -17.56
C THR A 328 7.30 10.83 -18.16
N ALA A 329 7.43 10.76 -19.46
CA ALA A 329 8.66 11.07 -20.19
C ALA A 329 8.65 12.56 -20.64
N GLU A 330 9.31 13.43 -19.91
CA GLU A 330 9.40 14.88 -20.23
C GLU A 330 10.03 15.19 -21.62
N ARG A 331 10.73 14.24 -22.24
CA ARG A 331 11.49 14.50 -23.49
C ARG A 331 11.28 13.50 -24.62
N ASN A 332 10.91 12.24 -24.35
CA ASN A 332 10.69 11.22 -25.38
C ASN A 332 9.59 10.27 -24.95
N PRO A 333 8.33 10.60 -25.20
CA PRO A 333 7.21 9.67 -24.94
C PRO A 333 7.37 8.41 -25.81
N THR A 334 6.97 7.26 -25.26
CA THR A 334 6.98 6.00 -26.01
C THR A 334 6.08 6.10 -27.23
N PHE A 335 4.89 6.66 -27.07
CA PHE A 335 3.96 6.93 -28.17
C PHE A 335 3.75 8.45 -28.28
N PRO A 336 3.82 9.05 -29.48
CA PRO A 336 3.42 10.44 -29.68
C PRO A 336 1.90 10.59 -29.55
N TYR A 337 1.48 11.51 -28.70
CA TYR A 337 0.09 11.88 -28.50
C TYR A 337 -0.24 13.17 -29.24
N TYR A 338 -1.44 13.20 -29.86
CA TYR A 338 -1.97 14.34 -30.55
C TYR A 338 -3.42 14.57 -30.08
N SER A 339 -3.73 15.77 -29.62
CA SER A 339 -5.09 16.11 -29.25
C SER A 339 -6.01 16.07 -30.49
N PHE A 340 -7.19 15.48 -30.36
CA PHE A 340 -8.16 15.37 -31.47
C PHE A 340 -8.53 16.74 -32.07
N VAL A 341 -8.64 17.77 -31.23
CA VAL A 341 -8.92 19.13 -31.69
C VAL A 341 -7.78 19.73 -32.50
N ASP A 342 -6.53 19.35 -32.21
CA ASP A 342 -5.37 19.81 -33.00
C ASP A 342 -5.30 19.10 -34.34
N VAL A 343 -5.76 17.85 -34.41
CA VAL A 343 -5.92 17.11 -35.68
C VAL A 343 -6.99 17.80 -36.53
N LEU A 344 -8.17 18.07 -36.01
CA LEU A 344 -9.24 18.77 -36.71
C LEU A 344 -8.80 20.15 -37.25
N ASN A 345 -8.03 20.89 -36.44
CA ASN A 345 -7.52 22.20 -36.80
C ASN A 345 -6.24 22.15 -37.69
N GLN A 346 -5.84 20.97 -38.13
CA GLN A 346 -4.63 20.72 -38.96
C GLN A 346 -3.35 21.33 -38.34
N LYS A 347 -3.25 21.39 -37.03
CA LYS A 347 -2.07 21.88 -36.31
C LYS A 347 -1.01 20.83 -36.07
N VAL A 348 -1.25 19.61 -36.51
CA VAL A 348 -0.32 18.50 -36.38
C VAL A 348 0.78 18.65 -37.43
N GLN A 349 2.01 18.34 -37.04
CA GLN A 349 3.16 18.43 -37.91
C GLN A 349 2.99 17.58 -39.16
N GLU A 350 3.35 18.10 -40.33
CA GLU A 350 3.31 17.35 -41.60
C GLU A 350 4.12 16.06 -41.50
N GLY A 351 3.50 14.94 -41.93
CA GLY A 351 4.13 13.61 -41.88
C GLY A 351 4.01 12.90 -40.53
N ALA A 352 3.33 13.48 -39.54
CA ALA A 352 3.17 12.86 -38.20
C ALA A 352 2.49 11.50 -38.28
N PHE A 353 1.55 11.31 -39.20
CA PHE A 353 0.74 10.08 -39.36
C PHE A 353 1.18 9.22 -40.53
N LYS A 354 2.03 9.77 -41.40
CA LYS A 354 2.42 9.09 -42.63
C LYS A 354 3.03 7.71 -42.38
N ASP A 355 2.50 6.69 -43.04
CA ASP A 355 2.92 5.29 -42.97
C ASP A 355 2.83 4.67 -41.57
N LYS A 356 2.06 5.30 -40.68
CA LYS A 356 1.91 4.84 -39.27
C LYS A 356 0.54 4.22 -38.99
N ILE A 357 0.48 3.51 -37.89
CA ILE A 357 -0.75 3.14 -37.21
C ILE A 357 -1.20 4.36 -36.41
N VAL A 358 -2.41 4.82 -36.61
CA VAL A 358 -3.02 5.91 -35.83
C VAL A 358 -4.14 5.31 -34.99
N LEU A 359 -4.00 5.37 -33.68
CA LEU A 359 -5.03 4.91 -32.74
C LEU A 359 -5.81 6.12 -32.25
N VAL A 360 -7.12 6.12 -32.47
CA VAL A 360 -8.02 7.17 -31.97
C VAL A 360 -8.77 6.62 -30.77
N GLY A 361 -8.64 7.26 -29.61
CA GLY A 361 -9.27 6.77 -28.38
C GLY A 361 -9.59 7.88 -27.40
N VAL A 362 -10.43 7.57 -26.39
CA VAL A 362 -10.91 8.51 -25.38
C VAL A 362 -10.00 8.46 -24.16
N THR A 363 -9.40 9.60 -23.82
CA THR A 363 -8.53 9.76 -22.62
C THR A 363 -9.10 10.73 -21.58
N LEU A 364 -10.32 11.23 -21.82
CA LEU A 364 -11.03 12.19 -20.97
C LEU A 364 -11.04 11.80 -19.50
N THR A 365 -10.79 12.76 -18.64
CA THR A 365 -10.91 12.57 -17.20
C THR A 365 -12.33 12.17 -16.80
N GLY A 366 -12.50 10.97 -16.27
CA GLY A 366 -13.78 10.43 -15.81
C GLY A 366 -14.62 9.70 -16.84
N LEU A 367 -14.22 9.69 -18.13
CA LEU A 367 -14.88 8.93 -19.21
C LEU A 367 -13.91 7.95 -19.88
N GLY A 368 -12.63 8.31 -20.03
CA GLY A 368 -11.60 7.43 -20.57
C GLY A 368 -11.36 6.24 -19.66
N GLU A 369 -11.36 5.04 -20.22
CA GLU A 369 -11.01 3.81 -19.48
C GLU A 369 -9.55 3.83 -19.07
N GLN A 370 -9.31 3.62 -17.78
CA GLN A 370 -7.98 3.62 -17.18
C GLN A 370 -7.65 2.25 -16.62
N ASN A 371 -6.54 1.68 -17.03
CA ASN A 371 -6.11 0.36 -16.62
C ASN A 371 -4.92 0.41 -15.65
N VAL A 372 -4.96 -0.43 -14.61
CA VAL A 372 -3.82 -0.64 -13.73
C VAL A 372 -2.89 -1.64 -14.40
N THR A 373 -1.64 -1.26 -14.63
CA THR A 373 -0.61 -2.09 -15.26
C THR A 373 0.62 -2.21 -14.38
N PRO A 374 1.55 -3.14 -14.64
CA PRO A 374 2.79 -3.28 -13.85
C PRO A 374 3.65 -2.02 -13.77
N ARG A 375 3.51 -1.10 -14.72
CA ARG A 375 4.30 0.14 -14.80
C ARG A 375 3.51 1.41 -14.52
N SER A 376 2.19 1.33 -14.55
CA SER A 376 1.34 2.50 -14.33
C SER A 376 0.08 2.12 -13.56
N PRO A 377 -0.30 2.90 -12.53
CA PRO A 377 -1.59 2.74 -11.87
C PRO A 377 -2.77 3.26 -12.72
N ARG A 378 -2.48 3.99 -13.83
CA ARG A 378 -3.47 4.59 -14.71
C ARG A 378 -2.91 4.65 -16.13
N LEU A 379 -3.18 3.65 -16.93
CA LEU A 379 -2.81 3.64 -18.34
C LEU A 379 -4.09 3.68 -19.18
N PRO A 380 -4.28 4.64 -20.10
CA PRO A 380 -5.43 4.67 -20.99
C PRO A 380 -5.55 3.40 -21.82
N ALA A 381 -6.78 2.94 -22.09
CA ALA A 381 -7.02 1.74 -22.88
C ALA A 381 -6.33 1.79 -24.25
N VAL A 382 -6.36 2.93 -24.91
CA VAL A 382 -5.70 3.14 -26.20
C VAL A 382 -4.18 2.93 -26.12
N GLU A 383 -3.53 3.32 -25.03
CA GLU A 383 -2.08 3.10 -24.84
C GLU A 383 -1.79 1.63 -24.47
N VAL A 384 -2.71 0.94 -23.81
CA VAL A 384 -2.62 -0.52 -23.62
C VAL A 384 -2.59 -1.21 -24.98
N ILE A 385 -3.53 -0.87 -25.87
CA ILE A 385 -3.61 -1.39 -27.24
C ILE A 385 -2.32 -1.08 -28.01
N ALA A 386 -1.81 0.15 -27.90
CA ALA A 386 -0.54 0.55 -28.53
C ALA A 386 0.65 -0.33 -28.07
N ASN A 387 0.78 -0.58 -26.74
CA ASN A 387 1.81 -1.49 -26.22
C ASN A 387 1.66 -2.92 -26.76
N VAL A 388 0.45 -3.43 -26.87
CA VAL A 388 0.18 -4.78 -27.44
C VAL A 388 0.61 -4.84 -28.89
N ILE A 389 0.24 -3.86 -29.70
CA ILE A 389 0.62 -3.78 -31.11
C ILE A 389 2.14 -3.67 -31.27
N GLU A 390 2.79 -2.79 -30.52
CA GLU A 390 4.25 -2.61 -30.56
C GLU A 390 4.97 -3.91 -30.17
N ASN A 391 4.49 -4.61 -29.12
CA ASN A 391 5.05 -5.91 -28.73
C ASN A 391 4.94 -6.95 -29.86
N ILE A 392 3.83 -6.96 -30.60
CA ILE A 392 3.63 -7.86 -31.73
C ILE A 392 4.61 -7.52 -32.88
N LEU A 393 4.66 -6.23 -33.26
CA LEU A 393 5.47 -5.77 -34.39
C LEU A 393 6.97 -5.88 -34.13
N ASP A 394 7.41 -5.65 -32.88
CA ASP A 394 8.81 -5.72 -32.48
C ASP A 394 9.23 -7.09 -31.94
N GLN A 395 8.28 -8.02 -31.85
CA GLN A 395 8.47 -9.36 -31.28
C GLN A 395 9.05 -9.30 -29.85
N ASN A 396 8.67 -8.26 -29.10
CA ASN A 396 9.16 -8.01 -27.74
C ASN A 396 8.25 -8.66 -26.69
N PHE A 397 8.24 -9.98 -26.65
CA PHE A 397 7.34 -10.76 -25.81
C PHE A 397 7.95 -11.07 -24.43
N ILE A 398 7.08 -11.12 -23.42
CA ILE A 398 7.37 -11.81 -22.17
C ILE A 398 6.75 -13.20 -22.27
N VAL A 399 7.55 -14.22 -22.02
CA VAL A 399 7.12 -15.61 -22.24
C VAL A 399 7.38 -16.43 -20.98
N ARG A 400 6.42 -17.25 -20.62
CA ARG A 400 6.65 -18.33 -19.66
C ARG A 400 7.10 -19.59 -20.44
N PRO A 401 8.40 -19.95 -20.39
CA PRO A 401 8.90 -21.04 -21.20
C PRO A 401 8.31 -22.39 -20.73
N THR A 402 8.12 -23.33 -21.65
CA THR A 402 7.57 -24.68 -21.35
C THR A 402 8.43 -25.45 -20.34
N TRP A 403 9.73 -25.20 -20.32
CA TRP A 403 10.67 -25.76 -19.34
C TRP A 403 10.66 -25.03 -17.98
N GLY A 404 9.95 -23.89 -17.86
CA GLY A 404 9.89 -23.09 -16.65
C GLY A 404 9.31 -23.86 -15.47
N GLN A 405 8.13 -24.42 -15.61
CA GLN A 405 7.47 -25.19 -14.56
C GLN A 405 8.28 -26.43 -14.09
N PRO A 406 8.84 -27.28 -14.99
CA PRO A 406 9.76 -28.33 -14.59
C PRO A 406 10.99 -27.85 -13.83
N THR A 407 11.55 -26.71 -14.24
CA THR A 407 12.73 -26.11 -13.57
C THR A 407 12.38 -25.61 -12.18
N GLU A 408 11.25 -24.90 -12.02
CA GLU A 408 10.73 -24.44 -10.73
C GLU A 408 10.53 -25.62 -9.76
N LEU A 409 9.95 -26.71 -10.25
CA LEU A 409 9.76 -27.96 -9.48
C LEU A 409 11.11 -28.57 -9.08
N ALA A 410 12.05 -28.66 -10.01
CA ALA A 410 13.39 -29.19 -9.75
C ALA A 410 14.14 -28.33 -8.72
N LEU A 411 14.01 -27.01 -8.78
CA LEU A 411 14.61 -26.10 -7.79
C LEU A 411 14.00 -26.27 -6.41
N ILE A 412 12.67 -26.44 -6.29
CA ILE A 412 12.02 -26.71 -4.99
C ILE A 412 12.55 -28.01 -4.39
N ILE A 413 12.68 -29.07 -5.19
CA ILE A 413 13.21 -30.36 -4.73
C ILE A 413 14.68 -30.23 -4.34
N LEU A 414 15.51 -29.58 -5.17
CA LEU A 414 16.92 -29.38 -4.91
C LEU A 414 17.16 -28.58 -3.61
N PHE A 415 16.43 -27.48 -3.44
CA PHE A 415 16.53 -26.66 -2.25
C PHE A 415 15.95 -27.37 -1.02
N GLY A 416 14.89 -28.14 -1.20
CA GLY A 416 14.36 -29.00 -0.16
C GLY A 416 15.37 -30.08 0.31
N ALA A 417 16.08 -30.69 -0.62
CA ALA A 417 17.18 -31.61 -0.31
C ALA A 417 18.32 -30.89 0.43
N PHE A 418 18.69 -29.68 0.00
CA PHE A 418 19.70 -28.87 0.70
C PHE A 418 19.25 -28.56 2.14
N ILE A 419 17.99 -28.16 2.36
CA ILE A 419 17.44 -27.90 3.69
C ILE A 419 17.43 -29.18 4.55
N SER A 420 17.04 -30.33 3.97
CA SER A 420 16.91 -31.59 4.68
C SER A 420 18.24 -32.22 5.05
N PHE A 421 19.25 -32.12 4.21
CA PHE A 421 20.52 -32.84 4.35
C PHE A 421 21.75 -31.90 4.46
N GLY A 422 21.72 -30.74 3.84
CA GLY A 422 22.82 -29.78 3.84
C GLY A 422 22.87 -28.93 5.10
N VAL A 423 21.79 -28.22 5.41
CA VAL A 423 21.73 -27.31 6.58
C VAL A 423 22.06 -27.99 7.89
N PRO A 424 21.59 -29.23 8.20
CA PRO A 424 21.93 -29.89 9.46
C PRO A 424 23.41 -30.22 9.60
N ARG A 425 24.13 -30.45 8.50
CA ARG A 425 25.56 -30.80 8.49
C ARG A 425 26.51 -29.62 8.55
N LEU A 426 26.00 -28.41 8.32
CA LEU A 426 26.80 -27.19 8.29
C LEU A 426 26.70 -26.43 9.61
N SER A 427 27.72 -25.60 9.92
CA SER A 427 27.58 -24.62 10.99
C SER A 427 26.53 -23.57 10.67
N ALA A 428 25.91 -22.99 11.67
CA ALA A 428 24.82 -21.98 11.48
C ALA A 428 25.25 -20.82 10.57
N THR A 429 26.46 -20.31 10.73
CA THR A 429 27.01 -19.21 9.89
C THR A 429 27.23 -19.64 8.44
N LYS A 430 27.76 -20.84 8.20
CA LYS A 430 27.99 -21.35 6.83
C LYS A 430 26.67 -21.63 6.11
N SER A 431 25.72 -22.25 6.79
CA SER A 431 24.40 -22.53 6.20
C SER A 431 23.63 -21.23 5.91
N ALA A 432 23.73 -20.22 6.79
CA ALA A 432 23.17 -18.88 6.54
C ALA A 432 23.78 -18.26 5.29
N ALA A 433 25.10 -18.22 5.21
CA ALA A 433 25.79 -17.62 4.07
C ALA A 433 25.41 -18.30 2.74
N ILE A 434 25.40 -19.64 2.71
CA ILE A 434 25.01 -20.38 1.50
C ILE A 434 23.54 -20.11 1.15
N THR A 435 22.61 -20.10 2.12
CA THR A 435 21.21 -19.81 1.87
C THR A 435 21.02 -18.41 1.28
N VAL A 436 21.69 -17.40 1.84
CA VAL A 436 21.64 -16.03 1.31
C VAL A 436 22.20 -15.97 -0.12
N ILE A 437 23.34 -16.60 -0.37
CA ILE A 437 23.93 -16.67 -1.71
C ILE A 437 22.96 -17.32 -2.72
N LEU A 438 22.35 -18.44 -2.35
CA LEU A 438 21.38 -19.13 -3.22
C LEU A 438 20.15 -18.26 -3.52
N VAL A 439 19.63 -17.53 -2.54
CA VAL A 439 18.50 -16.60 -2.72
C VAL A 439 18.91 -15.46 -3.66
N VAL A 440 20.09 -14.86 -3.46
CA VAL A 440 20.59 -13.77 -4.30
C VAL A 440 20.83 -14.26 -5.73
N VAL A 441 21.43 -15.42 -5.91
CA VAL A 441 21.66 -16.02 -7.23
C VAL A 441 20.33 -16.32 -7.92
N LEU A 442 19.38 -16.92 -7.20
CA LEU A 442 18.04 -17.22 -7.74
C LEU A 442 17.35 -15.94 -8.22
N ALA A 443 17.32 -14.90 -7.38
CA ALA A 443 16.73 -13.61 -7.72
C ALA A 443 17.47 -12.92 -8.88
N GLY A 444 18.79 -12.94 -8.86
CA GLY A 444 19.63 -12.33 -9.91
C GLY A 444 19.48 -13.01 -11.27
N VAL A 445 19.48 -14.34 -11.30
CA VAL A 445 19.27 -15.11 -12.54
C VAL A 445 17.87 -14.86 -13.09
N ALA A 446 16.84 -14.88 -12.23
CA ALA A 446 15.47 -14.61 -12.66
C ALA A 446 15.29 -13.18 -13.17
N ALA A 447 15.90 -12.20 -12.52
CA ALA A 447 15.88 -10.80 -12.98
C ALA A 447 16.60 -10.64 -14.32
N TYR A 448 17.75 -11.28 -14.50
CA TYR A 448 18.50 -11.27 -15.76
C TYR A 448 17.70 -11.90 -16.91
N LEU A 449 17.14 -13.10 -16.71
CA LEU A 449 16.36 -13.80 -17.74
C LEU A 449 15.12 -12.98 -18.11
N PHE A 450 14.46 -12.38 -17.14
CA PHE A 450 13.29 -11.54 -17.37
C PHE A 450 13.64 -10.24 -18.09
N ALA A 451 14.66 -9.51 -17.64
CA ALA A 451 15.01 -8.21 -18.20
C ALA A 451 15.58 -8.31 -19.61
N ASN A 452 16.47 -9.29 -19.87
CA ASN A 452 17.20 -9.38 -21.12
C ASN A 452 16.61 -10.36 -22.14
N GLN A 453 15.92 -11.40 -21.68
CA GLN A 453 15.39 -12.44 -22.58
C GLN A 453 13.85 -12.51 -22.56
N GLY A 454 13.18 -11.71 -21.72
CA GLY A 454 11.74 -11.76 -21.59
C GLY A 454 11.20 -13.08 -21.02
N LEU A 455 12.03 -13.87 -20.32
CA LEU A 455 11.64 -15.17 -19.78
C LEU A 455 11.15 -15.02 -18.33
N TRP A 456 9.89 -15.36 -18.09
CA TRP A 456 9.32 -15.34 -16.74
C TRP A 456 9.38 -16.72 -16.08
N ILE A 457 10.13 -16.79 -14.98
CA ILE A 457 10.24 -17.95 -14.10
C ILE A 457 9.75 -17.54 -12.72
N LYS A 458 8.88 -18.35 -12.11
CA LYS A 458 8.40 -18.12 -10.74
C LYS A 458 9.48 -18.52 -9.74
N VAL A 459 9.96 -17.56 -8.96
CA VAL A 459 11.04 -17.79 -8.00
C VAL A 459 10.58 -17.78 -6.54
N LEU A 460 9.33 -17.40 -6.31
CA LEU A 460 8.79 -17.29 -4.95
C LEU A 460 8.81 -18.65 -4.23
N TYR A 461 8.32 -19.71 -4.87
CA TYR A 461 8.23 -21.03 -4.24
C TYR A 461 9.60 -21.64 -3.92
N PRO A 462 10.58 -21.65 -4.85
CA PRO A 462 11.96 -22.05 -4.49
C PRO A 462 12.57 -21.15 -3.41
N GLY A 463 12.31 -19.83 -3.47
CA GLY A 463 12.78 -18.87 -2.47
C GLY A 463 12.19 -19.11 -1.07
N ILE A 464 10.89 -19.37 -0.99
CA ILE A 464 10.20 -19.75 0.26
C ILE A 464 10.79 -21.06 0.81
N THR A 465 11.05 -22.04 -0.03
CA THR A 465 11.69 -23.31 0.40
C THR A 465 13.02 -23.05 1.10
N LEU A 466 13.85 -22.18 0.55
CA LEU A 466 15.12 -21.79 1.15
C LEU A 466 14.94 -21.03 2.46
N VAL A 467 14.14 -19.98 2.46
CA VAL A 467 14.03 -19.06 3.62
C VAL A 467 13.29 -19.70 4.78
N LEU A 468 12.09 -20.24 4.52
CA LEU A 468 11.31 -20.95 5.57
C LEU A 468 12.01 -22.21 6.02
N GLY A 469 12.55 -23.00 5.08
CA GLY A 469 13.27 -24.20 5.41
C GLY A 469 14.47 -23.95 6.32
N TYR A 470 15.28 -22.95 5.97
CA TYR A 470 16.40 -22.50 6.80
C TYR A 470 15.92 -22.06 8.20
N THR A 471 14.90 -21.19 8.24
CA THR A 471 14.37 -20.66 9.51
C THR A 471 13.87 -21.77 10.43
N VAL A 472 13.08 -22.71 9.90
CA VAL A 472 12.56 -23.86 10.67
C VAL A 472 13.69 -24.73 11.20
N MET A 473 14.71 -25.02 10.38
CA MET A 473 15.83 -25.87 10.78
C MET A 473 16.70 -25.23 11.85
N VAL A 474 16.99 -23.93 11.71
CA VAL A 474 17.80 -23.20 12.70
C VAL A 474 17.01 -23.01 14.00
N SER A 475 15.73 -22.68 13.93
CA SER A 475 14.87 -22.56 15.13
C SER A 475 14.82 -23.90 15.91
N LYS A 476 14.63 -25.01 15.19
CA LYS A 476 14.70 -26.34 15.83
C LYS A 476 16.03 -26.55 16.53
N ARG A 477 17.14 -26.25 15.85
CA ARG A 477 18.50 -26.42 16.41
C ARG A 477 18.71 -25.54 17.63
N TYR A 478 18.27 -24.29 17.59
CA TYR A 478 18.35 -23.37 18.70
C TYR A 478 17.60 -23.89 19.93
N LEU A 479 16.32 -24.27 19.74
CA LEU A 479 15.49 -24.83 20.81
C LEU A 479 16.07 -26.11 21.44
N LEU A 480 16.77 -26.93 20.65
CA LEU A 480 17.43 -28.14 21.16
C LEU A 480 18.68 -27.81 21.97
N THR A 481 19.51 -26.85 21.49
CA THR A 481 20.70 -26.43 22.16
C THR A 481 20.40 -25.73 23.50
N GLU A 482 19.30 -24.98 23.57
CA GLU A 482 18.84 -24.32 24.80
C GLU A 482 18.39 -25.37 25.85
N LYS A 483 17.65 -26.38 25.42
CA LYS A 483 17.27 -27.50 26.31
C LYS A 483 18.46 -28.34 26.79
N GLU A 484 19.47 -28.58 25.94
CA GLU A 484 20.69 -29.27 26.36
C GLU A 484 21.47 -28.45 27.36
N LYS A 485 21.53 -27.13 27.25
CA LYS A 485 22.14 -26.25 28.26
C LYS A 485 21.40 -26.30 29.58
N GLU A 486 20.06 -26.26 29.57
CA GLU A 486 19.22 -26.33 30.75
C GLU A 486 19.43 -27.66 31.50
N VAL A 487 19.53 -28.77 30.79
CA VAL A 487 19.83 -30.09 31.37
C VAL A 487 21.25 -30.15 31.94
N LEU A 488 22.24 -29.56 31.22
CA LEU A 488 23.63 -29.49 31.70
C LEU A 488 23.77 -28.60 32.93
N GLU A 489 23.02 -27.51 33.05
CA GLU A 489 23.01 -26.66 34.25
C GLU A 489 22.43 -27.40 35.44
N VAL A 490 21.33 -28.12 35.30
CA VAL A 490 20.74 -28.92 36.38
C VAL A 490 21.70 -29.99 36.84
N ASP A 491 22.34 -30.75 35.92
CA ASP A 491 23.35 -31.77 36.23
C ASP A 491 24.56 -31.17 36.93
N SER A 492 25.00 -29.97 36.50
CA SER A 492 26.11 -29.24 37.14
C SER A 492 25.77 -28.80 38.57
N ILE A 493 24.53 -28.34 38.81
CA ILE A 493 24.04 -27.95 40.15
C ILE A 493 24.05 -29.18 41.08
N GLU A 494 23.50 -30.31 40.63
CA GLU A 494 23.45 -31.55 41.44
C GLU A 494 24.83 -32.11 41.73
N THR A 495 25.74 -32.08 40.75
CA THR A 495 27.14 -32.45 40.91
C THR A 495 27.86 -31.55 41.92
N ASN A 496 27.73 -30.24 41.84
CA ASN A 496 28.34 -29.31 42.79
C ASN A 496 27.75 -29.45 44.19
N LYS A 497 26.46 -29.74 44.34
CA LYS A 497 25.79 -30.04 45.60
C LYS A 497 26.35 -31.31 46.27
N MET A 498 26.49 -32.39 45.51
CA MET A 498 27.07 -33.63 46.00
C MET A 498 28.56 -33.50 46.39
N LEU A 499 29.35 -32.81 45.58
CA LEU A 499 30.75 -32.53 45.90
C LEU A 499 30.88 -31.65 47.15
N GLY A 500 30.01 -30.62 47.29
CA GLY A 500 29.97 -29.78 48.48
C GLY A 500 29.68 -30.57 49.74
N LEU A 501 28.69 -31.46 49.73
CA LEU A 501 28.38 -32.38 50.84
C LEU A 501 29.52 -33.32 51.14
N SER A 502 30.19 -33.89 50.13
CA SER A 502 31.34 -34.75 50.30
C SER A 502 32.51 -34.02 50.97
N PHE A 503 32.84 -32.80 50.54
CA PHE A 503 33.88 -31.97 51.15
C PHE A 503 33.53 -31.55 52.59
N GLN A 504 32.24 -31.20 52.83
CA GLN A 504 31.78 -30.91 54.19
C GLN A 504 31.95 -32.12 55.13
N GLY A 505 31.56 -33.34 54.65
CA GLY A 505 31.73 -34.59 55.42
C GLY A 505 33.19 -34.94 55.70
N GLN A 506 34.16 -34.56 54.86
CA GLN A 506 35.55 -34.70 54.99
C GLN A 506 36.21 -33.61 55.86
N GLY A 507 35.42 -32.65 56.29
CA GLY A 507 35.88 -31.50 57.10
C GLY A 507 36.66 -30.42 56.36
N MET A 508 36.65 -30.48 55.02
CA MET A 508 37.18 -29.47 54.06
C MET A 508 36.15 -28.37 53.80
N LEU A 509 35.84 -27.60 54.80
CA LEU A 509 34.72 -26.66 54.83
C LEU A 509 34.87 -25.52 53.79
N ASP A 510 36.12 -25.09 53.50
CA ASP A 510 36.32 -24.05 52.46
C ASP A 510 36.01 -24.55 51.08
N MET A 511 36.38 -25.78 50.77
CA MET A 511 36.05 -26.40 49.48
C MET A 511 34.58 -26.72 49.36
N ALA A 512 33.93 -27.07 50.48
CA ALA A 512 32.48 -27.22 50.50
C ALA A 512 31.73 -25.90 50.15
N PHE A 513 32.18 -24.77 50.72
CA PHE A 513 31.65 -23.46 50.44
C PHE A 513 31.82 -23.07 48.97
N GLU A 514 33.00 -23.25 48.37
CA GLU A 514 33.25 -22.97 46.97
C GLU A 514 32.40 -23.79 46.02
N LYS A 515 31.98 -25.00 46.40
CA LYS A 515 31.09 -25.84 45.61
C LYS A 515 29.61 -25.40 45.78
N PHE A 516 29.17 -25.17 47.01
CA PHE A 516 27.81 -24.68 47.25
C PHE A 516 27.58 -23.27 46.66
N ARG A 517 28.59 -22.42 46.64
CA ARG A 517 28.50 -21.06 46.05
C ARG A 517 28.23 -21.06 44.54
N LYS A 518 28.56 -22.19 43.84
CA LYS A 518 28.26 -22.39 42.42
C LYS A 518 26.82 -22.86 42.15
N CYS A 519 26.08 -23.15 43.19
CA CYS A 519 24.68 -23.51 43.12
C CYS A 519 23.77 -22.29 43.40
N PRO A 520 22.58 -22.17 42.86
CA PRO A 520 21.60 -21.18 43.28
C PRO A 520 21.37 -21.30 44.79
N VAL A 521 21.37 -20.18 45.49
CA VAL A 521 21.28 -20.16 46.96
C VAL A 521 20.01 -20.86 47.45
N GLU A 522 18.90 -20.70 46.71
CA GLU A 522 17.62 -21.32 47.03
C GLU A 522 17.71 -22.84 47.16
N ASP A 523 18.54 -23.50 46.32
CA ASP A 523 18.69 -24.96 46.28
C ASP A 523 19.63 -25.48 47.36
N VAL A 524 20.47 -24.63 47.95
CA VAL A 524 21.54 -25.02 48.90
C VAL A 524 21.52 -24.25 50.19
N LYS A 525 20.51 -23.38 50.43
CA LYS A 525 20.46 -22.53 51.63
C LYS A 525 20.53 -23.29 52.95
N ASP A 526 19.88 -24.46 53.04
CA ASP A 526 20.00 -25.34 54.24
C ASP A 526 21.37 -25.91 54.38
N LEU A 527 22.05 -26.28 53.32
CA LEU A 527 23.42 -26.80 53.31
C LEU A 527 24.43 -25.73 53.68
N LEU A 528 24.28 -24.55 53.12
CA LEU A 528 25.07 -23.35 53.48
C LEU A 528 24.85 -22.97 54.93
N TYR A 529 23.65 -23.00 55.46
CA TYR A 529 23.38 -22.74 56.85
C TYR A 529 24.08 -23.74 57.77
N ASN A 530 24.00 -25.04 57.45
CA ASN A 530 24.71 -26.11 58.18
C ASN A 530 26.22 -25.96 58.07
N LEU A 531 26.75 -25.56 56.92
CA LEU A 531 28.16 -25.26 56.71
C LEU A 531 28.62 -24.08 57.59
N GLY A 532 27.78 -23.04 57.74
CA GLY A 532 28.02 -21.93 58.64
C GLY A 532 28.11 -22.37 60.08
N LEU A 533 27.23 -23.32 60.52
CA LEU A 533 27.31 -23.93 61.86
C LEU A 533 28.57 -24.76 62.04
N ASP A 534 29.06 -25.47 61.04
CA ASP A 534 30.36 -26.24 61.13
C ASP A 534 31.57 -25.32 61.22
N PHE A 535 31.53 -24.14 60.53
CA PHE A 535 32.55 -23.11 60.72
C PHE A 535 32.46 -22.50 62.11
N GLU A 536 31.27 -22.25 62.69
CA GLU A 536 31.14 -21.82 64.08
C GLU A 536 31.78 -22.85 65.09
N ARG A 537 31.43 -24.14 64.92
CA ARG A 537 31.99 -25.24 65.78
C ARG A 537 33.52 -25.30 65.75
N LYS A 538 34.09 -24.98 64.56
CA LYS A 538 35.57 -24.94 64.42
C LYS A 538 36.16 -23.57 64.81
N ARG A 539 35.34 -22.63 65.38
CA ARG A 539 35.75 -21.30 65.81
C ARG A 539 36.32 -20.44 64.64
N MET A 540 35.91 -20.73 63.45
CA MET A 540 36.27 -20.00 62.23
C MET A 540 35.21 -18.92 61.90
N PHE A 541 35.06 -17.96 62.87
CA PHE A 541 33.93 -17.01 62.91
C PHE A 541 33.85 -16.14 61.67
N ASN A 542 34.94 -15.63 61.11
CA ASN A 542 34.91 -14.79 59.90
C ASN A 542 34.40 -15.57 58.70
N LYS A 543 34.66 -16.86 58.56
CA LYS A 543 34.20 -17.70 57.51
C LYS A 543 32.72 -18.06 57.68
N ALA A 544 32.28 -18.29 58.93
CA ALA A 544 30.88 -18.47 59.25
C ALA A 544 30.05 -17.24 58.83
N VAL A 545 30.54 -16.02 59.15
CA VAL A 545 29.91 -14.77 58.74
C VAL A 545 29.79 -14.68 57.19
N SER A 546 30.87 -15.00 56.44
CA SER A 546 30.87 -14.97 55.00
C SER A 546 29.85 -15.94 54.38
N VAL A 547 29.64 -17.12 54.98
CA VAL A 547 28.64 -18.09 54.52
C VAL A 547 27.23 -17.57 54.83
N TYR A 548 27.02 -17.00 56.02
CA TYR A 548 25.75 -16.42 56.37
C TYR A 548 25.40 -15.16 55.57
N GLU A 549 26.36 -14.31 55.28
CA GLU A 549 26.18 -13.16 54.37
C GLU A 549 25.80 -13.58 52.96
N HIS A 550 26.34 -14.73 52.49
CA HIS A 550 25.95 -15.27 51.21
C HIS A 550 24.48 -15.72 51.15
N ILE A 551 23.96 -16.31 52.24
CA ILE A 551 22.55 -16.65 52.38
C ILE A 551 21.72 -15.38 52.53
N ALA A 552 22.15 -14.41 53.36
CA ALA A 552 21.40 -13.19 53.65
C ALA A 552 21.20 -12.29 52.42
N LYS A 553 22.07 -12.36 51.43
CA LYS A 553 21.92 -11.64 50.14
C LYS A 553 20.73 -12.14 49.32
N ALA A 554 20.36 -13.43 49.44
CA ALA A 554 19.23 -14.02 48.76
C ALA A 554 17.97 -14.07 49.65
N ASP A 555 18.15 -14.36 50.96
CA ASP A 555 17.06 -14.46 51.93
C ASP A 555 17.50 -13.93 53.30
N SER A 556 17.28 -12.64 53.54
CA SER A 556 17.68 -11.98 54.78
C SER A 556 16.89 -12.41 56.02
N LYS A 557 15.74 -13.06 55.84
CA LYS A 557 14.87 -13.53 56.92
C LYS A 557 14.95 -15.02 57.17
N TYR A 558 15.93 -15.71 56.56
CA TYR A 558 16.05 -17.15 56.66
C TYR A 558 16.42 -17.59 58.10
N LYS A 559 15.60 -18.41 58.76
CA LYS A 559 15.78 -18.92 60.12
C LYS A 559 16.22 -17.82 61.10
N ASP A 560 17.20 -18.09 61.93
CA ASP A 560 17.78 -17.17 62.92
C ASP A 560 19.07 -16.49 62.39
N LEU A 561 19.23 -16.37 61.08
CA LEU A 561 20.47 -15.96 60.40
C LEU A 561 21.00 -14.63 60.91
N GLN A 562 20.12 -13.61 61.07
CA GLN A 562 20.50 -12.28 61.46
C GLN A 562 21.02 -12.28 62.91
N SER A 563 20.35 -12.94 63.83
CA SER A 563 20.75 -13.04 65.26
C SER A 563 22.03 -13.87 65.40
N ARG A 564 22.26 -14.82 64.52
CA ARG A 564 23.53 -15.60 64.48
C ARG A 564 24.69 -14.79 63.96
N MET A 565 24.50 -14.08 62.86
CA MET A 565 25.53 -13.20 62.32
C MET A 565 26.00 -12.19 63.36
N ASP A 566 25.07 -11.58 64.09
CA ASP A 566 25.43 -10.61 65.15
C ASP A 566 26.21 -11.28 66.31
N ARG A 567 25.78 -12.45 66.73
CA ARG A 567 26.50 -13.24 67.73
C ARG A 567 27.90 -13.66 67.31
N VAL A 568 27.99 -14.12 66.05
CA VAL A 568 29.28 -14.59 65.50
C VAL A 568 30.25 -13.43 65.26
N ARG A 569 29.74 -12.27 64.84
CA ARG A 569 30.54 -11.03 64.75
C ARG A 569 31.08 -10.55 66.12
N THR A 570 30.23 -10.53 67.13
CA THR A 570 30.61 -10.16 68.48
C THR A 570 31.59 -11.15 69.05
N ALA A 571 31.42 -12.47 68.83
CA ALA A 571 32.37 -13.52 69.21
C ALA A 571 33.69 -13.40 68.45
N GLY A 572 33.71 -13.02 67.18
CA GLY A 572 34.91 -12.74 66.39
C GLY A 572 35.72 -11.53 66.91
N GLU A 573 35.02 -10.45 67.26
CA GLU A 573 35.60 -9.23 67.83
C GLU A 573 36.18 -9.48 69.19
N THR A 574 35.55 -10.32 70.01
CA THR A 574 36.07 -10.69 71.32
C THR A 574 37.37 -11.52 71.28
N VAL A 575 37.59 -12.24 70.21
CA VAL A 575 38.86 -13.02 70.02
C VAL A 575 39.95 -12.13 69.43
N ILE A 576 39.68 -11.02 68.81
CA ILE A 576 40.71 -10.12 68.23
C ILE A 576 41.09 -9.03 69.23
N PHE A 577 40.28 -8.67 70.18
CA PHE A 577 40.59 -7.72 71.25
C PHE A 577 40.62 -8.43 72.60
N GLY A 578 41.66 -9.09 72.84
CA GLY A 578 42.06 -9.57 74.18
C GLY A 578 42.27 -8.40 75.11
N ALA A 579 41.50 -8.31 76.24
CA ALA A 579 41.65 -7.61 77.46
C ALA A 579 42.05 -6.11 77.43
N GLY A 580 41.05 -5.24 77.79
CA GLY A 580 41.37 -3.90 78.22
C GLY A 580 40.18 -2.93 78.26
N GLY A 581 39.46 -2.96 79.38
CA GLY A 581 38.94 -1.77 80.05
C GLY A 581 37.79 -0.95 79.46
N GLY A 582 36.63 -1.04 80.12
CA GLY A 582 36.05 0.15 80.64
C GLY A 582 34.89 0.86 79.95
N MET A 583 33.72 0.58 80.47
CA MET A 583 32.63 1.55 80.77
C MET A 583 32.27 2.71 79.76
N LYS A 584 31.09 2.87 79.26
CA LYS A 584 29.91 3.54 79.92
C LYS A 584 28.73 3.67 78.91
N ARG A 585 27.60 3.21 79.32
CA ARG A 585 26.27 3.83 79.45
C ARG A 585 25.95 5.00 78.49
N GLY A 586 24.82 4.89 77.86
CA GLY A 586 23.97 5.93 77.35
C GLY A 586 22.61 5.35 76.89
N ALA A 587 21.62 5.41 77.79
CA ALA A 587 20.26 5.00 77.68
C ALA A 587 19.48 5.95 76.82
N ASP A 588 18.32 5.50 76.45
CA ASP A 588 17.11 6.24 76.08
C ASP A 588 17.07 6.83 74.63
N ALA A 589 16.39 6.12 73.78
CA ALA A 589 15.44 6.76 72.83
C ALA A 589 14.15 5.97 72.87
N THR A 590 13.22 6.53 73.54
CA THR A 590 11.80 6.15 73.72
C THR A 590 11.15 6.14 72.35
N VAL A 591 10.64 5.00 71.96
CA VAL A 591 9.71 4.91 70.81
C VAL A 591 8.36 5.48 71.30
N MET A 592 8.04 6.67 70.89
CA MET A 592 6.65 7.15 70.94
C MET A 592 5.88 6.52 69.76
N VAL A 593 5.01 5.61 70.10
CA VAL A 593 3.89 5.21 69.21
C VAL A 593 2.84 6.28 69.30
N ASP A 594 2.73 7.12 68.29
CA ASP A 594 1.61 8.00 68.16
C ASP A 594 0.60 7.32 67.23
N ALA A 595 -0.54 6.98 67.80
CA ALA A 595 -1.69 6.41 67.13
C ALA A 595 -2.49 7.53 66.48
N GLY A 596 -2.55 7.57 65.16
CA GLY A 596 -3.48 8.41 64.42
C GLY A 596 -2.83 9.31 63.37
N GLY A 597 -2.43 8.75 62.25
CA GLY A 597 -2.00 9.50 61.05
C GLY A 597 -2.13 8.62 59.81
N SER A 598 -3.04 8.98 58.89
CA SER A 598 -3.14 8.44 57.57
C SER A 598 -1.75 8.44 56.93
N THR A 599 -1.21 7.28 56.62
CA THR A 599 0.00 7.13 55.79
C THR A 599 -0.27 7.78 54.43
N ALA A 600 0.29 8.98 54.21
CA ALA A 600 0.31 9.61 52.92
C ALA A 600 1.03 8.65 51.95
N SER A 601 0.35 8.25 50.89
CA SER A 601 0.98 7.42 49.85
C SER A 601 2.12 8.21 49.23
N THR A 602 3.35 7.71 49.30
CA THR A 602 4.52 8.32 48.67
C THR A 602 4.88 7.58 47.42
N LEU A 603 5.44 8.28 46.40
CA LEU A 603 6.04 7.73 45.23
C LEU A 603 7.45 8.33 45.09
N GLY A 604 8.47 7.53 45.35
CA GLY A 604 9.81 8.02 45.54
C GLY A 604 9.85 9.03 46.72
N ARG A 605 10.32 10.26 46.46
CA ARG A 605 10.38 11.33 47.48
C ARG A 605 9.11 12.17 47.52
N TYR A 606 8.13 11.97 46.62
CA TYR A 606 6.97 12.80 46.44
C TYR A 606 5.78 12.25 47.24
N GLU A 607 5.07 13.11 47.93
CA GLU A 607 3.79 12.80 48.54
C GLU A 607 2.70 12.86 47.47
N VAL A 608 1.92 11.79 47.31
CA VAL A 608 0.81 11.71 46.35
C VAL A 608 -0.44 12.22 47.03
N LEU A 609 -1.05 13.28 46.47
CA LEU A 609 -2.21 13.96 47.05
C LEU A 609 -3.53 13.46 46.44
N LYS A 610 -3.62 13.41 45.12
CA LYS A 610 -4.80 12.92 44.35
C LYS A 610 -4.49 12.55 42.95
N GLU A 611 -5.33 11.75 42.30
CA GLU A 611 -5.31 11.48 40.89
C GLU A 611 -5.80 12.71 40.11
N LEU A 612 -5.07 13.16 39.11
CA LEU A 612 -5.43 14.24 38.19
C LEU A 612 -6.06 13.72 36.91
N GLY A 613 -5.66 12.54 36.47
CA GLY A 613 -6.20 11.94 35.25
C GLY A 613 -5.56 10.59 34.94
N ARG A 614 -6.28 9.81 34.12
CA ARG A 614 -5.87 8.49 33.69
C ARG A 614 -5.82 8.46 32.16
N GLY A 615 -4.70 8.03 31.59
CA GLY A 615 -4.49 7.89 30.16
C GLY A 615 -4.07 6.48 29.78
N ALA A 616 -3.93 6.23 28.47
CA ALA A 616 -3.54 4.93 27.93
C ALA A 616 -2.18 4.41 28.43
N MET A 617 -1.30 5.28 28.92
CA MET A 617 0.08 4.94 29.32
C MET A 617 0.29 4.95 30.83
N GLY A 618 -0.72 5.31 31.61
CA GLY A 618 -0.56 5.40 33.03
C GLY A 618 -1.47 6.46 33.68
N ILE A 619 -1.22 6.75 34.95
CA ILE A 619 -2.00 7.68 35.75
C ILE A 619 -1.14 8.91 36.08
N VAL A 620 -1.74 10.07 36.03
CA VAL A 620 -1.13 11.32 36.47
C VAL A 620 -1.68 11.69 37.82
N TYR A 621 -0.79 11.87 38.79
CA TYR A 621 -1.13 12.27 40.16
C TYR A 621 -0.71 13.71 40.44
N LEU A 622 -1.46 14.37 41.28
CA LEU A 622 -0.99 15.57 41.98
C LEU A 622 -0.09 15.13 43.11
N GLY A 623 1.14 15.60 43.13
CA GLY A 623 2.08 15.31 44.16
C GLY A 623 2.71 16.57 44.75
N LYS A 624 3.42 16.40 45.86
CA LYS A 624 4.17 17.45 46.51
C LYS A 624 5.59 16.97 46.83
N ASP A 625 6.60 17.75 46.46
CA ASP A 625 7.97 17.54 46.90
C ASP A 625 8.12 18.11 48.30
N PRO A 626 8.25 17.26 49.33
CA PRO A 626 8.30 17.72 50.72
C PRO A 626 9.60 18.50 51.04
N LYS A 627 10.69 18.25 50.32
CA LYS A 627 12.00 18.89 50.56
C LYS A 627 11.99 20.39 50.20
N ILE A 628 11.28 20.74 49.14
CA ILE A 628 11.23 22.13 48.62
C ILE A 628 9.81 22.71 48.59
N ASN A 629 8.85 22.01 49.19
CA ASN A 629 7.47 22.39 49.32
C ASN A 629 6.80 22.78 48.01
N ARG A 630 7.18 22.05 46.89
CA ARG A 630 6.69 22.33 45.55
C ARG A 630 5.65 21.31 45.13
N THR A 631 4.54 21.80 44.54
CA THR A 631 3.52 20.97 43.92
C THR A 631 3.98 20.53 42.54
N VAL A 632 3.78 19.25 42.21
CA VAL A 632 4.20 18.63 40.96
C VAL A 632 3.12 17.74 40.36
N ALA A 633 3.15 17.52 39.06
CA ALA A 633 2.41 16.43 38.41
C ALA A 633 3.33 15.21 38.35
N ILE A 634 2.83 14.05 38.76
CA ILE A 634 3.59 12.78 38.72
C ILE A 634 2.90 11.84 37.77
N LYS A 635 3.53 11.55 36.64
CA LYS A 635 3.04 10.58 35.63
C LYS A 635 3.67 9.23 35.90
N THR A 636 2.87 8.20 36.08
CA THR A 636 3.34 6.83 36.29
C THR A 636 3.19 6.01 35.03
N LEU A 637 4.14 5.08 34.81
CA LEU A 637 4.03 4.09 33.76
C LEU A 637 3.38 2.84 34.36
N ARG A 638 2.24 2.43 33.82
CA ARG A 638 1.58 1.17 34.14
C ARG A 638 1.84 0.18 33.00
N LEU A 639 2.61 -0.86 33.28
CA LEU A 639 2.76 -2.01 32.41
C LEU A 639 1.72 -3.04 32.88
N GLU A 640 0.80 -3.43 32.03
CA GLU A 640 -0.12 -4.52 32.32
C GLU A 640 0.69 -5.82 32.37
N GLU A 641 0.67 -6.48 33.52
CA GLU A 641 1.60 -7.57 33.89
C GLU A 641 1.34 -8.87 33.12
N ASP A 642 0.18 -9.04 32.51
CA ASP A 642 -0.25 -10.35 31.98
C ASP A 642 0.15 -10.62 30.52
N ASP A 643 0.56 -9.61 29.72
CA ASP A 643 0.73 -9.76 28.26
C ASP A 643 2.17 -9.53 27.73
N MET A 644 3.15 -9.19 28.57
CA MET A 644 4.51 -8.86 28.10
C MET A 644 5.58 -9.77 28.69
N GLU A 645 6.50 -10.22 27.83
CA GLU A 645 7.72 -10.92 28.24
C GLU A 645 8.59 -10.01 29.14
N PRO A 646 9.30 -10.57 30.18
CA PRO A 646 10.13 -9.78 31.10
C PRO A 646 11.20 -8.92 30.39
N ALA A 647 11.78 -9.41 29.30
CA ALA A 647 12.77 -8.68 28.51
C ALA A 647 12.15 -7.48 27.75
N GLU A 648 10.89 -7.59 27.34
CA GLU A 648 10.15 -6.49 26.69
C GLU A 648 9.79 -5.40 27.73
N ARG A 649 9.37 -5.78 28.93
CA ARG A 649 9.11 -4.86 30.03
C ARG A 649 10.34 -4.02 30.37
N ASP A 650 11.50 -4.67 30.53
CA ASP A 650 12.76 -3.98 30.77
C ASP A 650 13.12 -3.02 29.62
N ALA A 651 12.92 -3.44 28.39
CA ALA A 651 13.16 -2.59 27.22
C ALA A 651 12.24 -1.36 27.20
N VAL A 652 10.96 -1.51 27.58
CA VAL A 652 9.99 -0.41 27.69
C VAL A 652 10.40 0.53 28.82
N ARG A 653 10.79 0.02 29.98
CA ARG A 653 11.26 0.78 31.14
C ARG A 653 12.51 1.60 30.83
N VAL A 654 13.52 0.98 30.22
CA VAL A 654 14.76 1.66 29.81
C VAL A 654 14.46 2.80 28.85
N ARG A 655 13.55 2.59 27.90
CA ARG A 655 13.12 3.66 26.97
C ARG A 655 12.41 4.79 27.68
N PHE A 656 11.52 4.48 28.62
CA PHE A 656 10.79 5.49 29.40
C PHE A 656 11.75 6.45 30.13
N PHE A 657 12.76 5.92 30.82
CA PHE A 657 13.78 6.73 31.49
C PHE A 657 14.65 7.52 30.51
N ARG A 658 15.04 6.92 29.39
CA ARG A 658 15.85 7.60 28.38
C ARG A 658 15.10 8.77 27.73
N GLU A 659 13.80 8.62 27.51
CA GLU A 659 12.96 9.67 26.97
C GLU A 659 12.70 10.77 28.02
N ALA A 660 12.48 10.40 29.28
CA ALA A 660 12.42 11.35 30.38
C ALA A 660 13.72 12.15 30.56
N GLU A 661 14.87 11.49 30.46
CA GLU A 661 16.20 12.13 30.50
C GLU A 661 16.38 13.12 29.35
N SER A 662 16.00 12.71 28.13
CA SER A 662 16.11 13.56 26.95
C SER A 662 15.22 14.80 27.08
N ALA A 663 13.96 14.62 27.44
CA ALA A 663 13.00 15.72 27.64
C ALA A 663 13.36 16.60 28.86
N GLY A 664 14.00 16.05 29.89
CA GLY A 664 14.48 16.75 31.07
C GLY A 664 15.59 17.77 30.79
N ARG A 665 16.25 17.66 29.63
CA ARG A 665 17.27 18.65 29.18
C ARG A 665 16.64 19.89 28.57
N LEU A 666 15.33 19.87 28.25
CA LEU A 666 14.65 21.00 27.65
C LEU A 666 14.23 22.01 28.71
N SER A 667 14.62 23.27 28.53
CA SER A 667 14.22 24.40 29.33
C SER A 667 13.70 25.51 28.44
N HIS A 668 12.39 25.61 28.28
CA HIS A 668 11.72 26.59 27.41
C HIS A 668 10.36 26.98 27.98
N PRO A 669 9.94 28.25 27.91
CA PRO A 669 8.69 28.71 28.49
C PRO A 669 7.44 27.96 27.95
N ASN A 670 7.49 27.49 26.71
CA ASN A 670 6.39 26.78 26.08
C ASN A 670 6.59 25.25 26.04
N ILE A 671 7.47 24.69 26.88
CA ILE A 671 7.65 23.25 27.07
C ILE A 671 7.46 22.94 28.55
N VAL A 672 6.81 21.82 28.87
CA VAL A 672 6.68 21.35 30.27
C VAL A 672 8.05 21.00 30.84
N THR A 673 8.34 21.45 32.05
CA THR A 673 9.61 21.14 32.71
C THR A 673 9.51 19.82 33.44
N ILE A 674 10.43 18.89 33.16
CA ILE A 674 10.61 17.66 33.92
C ILE A 674 11.56 17.94 35.09
N TYR A 675 11.17 17.55 36.27
CA TYR A 675 11.95 17.77 37.49
C TYR A 675 12.74 16.55 37.92
N ASP A 676 12.15 15.37 37.72
CA ASP A 676 12.74 14.12 38.20
C ASP A 676 12.13 12.92 37.49
N ALA A 677 12.84 11.82 37.40
CA ALA A 677 12.34 10.53 36.96
C ALA A 677 12.94 9.45 37.86
N GLY A 678 12.13 8.52 38.30
CA GLY A 678 12.55 7.46 39.20
C GLY A 678 11.66 6.25 39.18
N GLU A 679 12.03 5.28 40.00
CA GLU A 679 11.26 4.05 40.19
C GLU A 679 11.03 3.83 41.68
N ASP A 680 9.85 3.44 42.03
CA ASP A 680 9.46 3.09 43.38
C ASP A 680 8.49 1.91 43.35
N HIS A 681 8.82 0.81 44.07
CA HIS A 681 7.99 -0.40 44.12
C HIS A 681 7.54 -0.92 42.76
N ASP A 682 8.45 -1.10 41.78
CA ASP A 682 8.21 -1.53 40.42
C ASP A 682 7.35 -0.57 39.57
N LEU A 683 7.06 0.62 40.06
CA LEU A 683 6.33 1.65 39.37
C LEU A 683 7.27 2.77 38.91
N SER A 684 7.48 2.89 37.63
CA SER A 684 8.28 3.99 37.04
C SER A 684 7.46 5.27 37.03
N TYR A 685 8.07 6.40 37.39
CA TYR A 685 7.41 7.70 37.43
C TYR A 685 8.27 8.82 36.86
N ILE A 686 7.60 9.87 36.38
CA ILE A 686 8.17 11.16 36.01
C ILE A 686 7.48 12.24 36.79
N ALA A 687 8.24 13.05 37.53
CA ALA A 687 7.75 14.24 38.21
C ALA A 687 8.03 15.48 37.34
N MET A 688 6.99 16.25 37.08
CA MET A 688 7.03 17.37 36.16
C MET A 688 6.27 18.58 36.70
N GLU A 689 6.38 19.68 36.01
CA GLU A 689 5.65 20.92 36.28
C GLU A 689 4.13 20.66 36.27
N LEU A 690 3.46 21.09 37.32
CA LEU A 690 2.01 21.06 37.36
C LEU A 690 1.45 22.20 36.49
N LEU A 691 0.70 21.86 35.47
CA LEU A 691 0.08 22.80 34.56
C LEU A 691 -1.37 23.05 34.96
N ASP A 692 -1.70 24.29 35.28
CA ASP A 692 -3.09 24.72 35.60
C ASP A 692 -3.75 25.30 34.35
N GLY A 693 -4.40 24.42 33.57
CA GLY A 693 -5.01 24.78 32.31
C GLY A 693 -5.79 23.62 31.69
N ALA A 694 -6.06 23.73 30.40
CA ALA A 694 -6.78 22.71 29.62
C ALA A 694 -6.02 22.37 28.32
N ASP A 695 -6.18 21.15 27.85
CA ASP A 695 -5.65 20.77 26.53
C ASP A 695 -6.50 21.34 25.39
N LEU A 696 -5.97 21.28 24.16
CA LEU A 696 -6.64 21.86 22.98
C LEU A 696 -7.77 21.02 22.41
N LYS A 697 -8.06 19.81 22.92
CA LYS A 697 -9.10 18.94 22.35
C LYS A 697 -10.45 19.62 22.22
N ASP A 698 -10.86 20.32 23.26
CA ASP A 698 -12.15 20.99 23.26
C ASP A 698 -12.20 22.18 22.28
N ARG A 699 -11.05 22.75 21.97
CA ARG A 699 -10.90 23.86 21.02
C ARG A 699 -10.93 23.44 19.55
N CYS A 700 -10.93 22.13 19.28
CA CYS A 700 -11.09 21.57 17.94
C CYS A 700 -12.57 21.33 17.58
N GLN A 701 -13.51 21.52 18.51
CA GLN A 701 -14.95 21.38 18.26
C GLN A 701 -15.49 22.62 17.58
N LYS A 702 -16.37 22.46 16.57
CA LYS A 702 -16.91 23.58 15.75
C LYS A 702 -17.53 24.71 16.54
N ASP A 703 -18.12 24.41 17.67
CA ASP A 703 -18.79 25.35 18.56
C ASP A 703 -17.84 26.04 19.56
N LYS A 704 -16.57 25.61 19.61
CA LYS A 704 -15.59 26.12 20.59
C LYS A 704 -14.26 26.54 19.92
N LEU A 705 -14.28 26.79 18.62
CA LEU A 705 -13.08 27.23 17.90
C LEU A 705 -12.58 28.56 18.47
N MET A 706 -11.28 28.72 18.46
CA MET A 706 -10.61 29.94 18.83
C MET A 706 -10.65 30.94 17.67
N ALA A 707 -10.51 32.24 17.98
CA ALA A 707 -10.33 33.24 16.94
C ALA A 707 -9.09 32.90 16.08
N PRO A 708 -9.14 33.07 14.75
CA PRO A 708 -8.01 32.74 13.87
C PRO A 708 -6.69 33.41 14.27
N ALA A 709 -6.75 34.67 14.77
CA ALA A 709 -5.57 35.38 15.23
C ALA A 709 -4.94 34.74 16.48
N GLU A 710 -5.76 34.33 17.44
CA GLU A 710 -5.28 33.62 18.64
C GLU A 710 -4.70 32.25 18.27
N THR A 711 -5.35 31.54 17.36
CA THR A 711 -4.90 30.22 16.87
C THR A 711 -3.54 30.31 16.22
N VAL A 712 -3.35 31.29 15.34
CA VAL A 712 -2.09 31.51 14.60
C VAL A 712 -0.95 31.85 15.57
N GLU A 713 -1.19 32.74 16.55
CA GLU A 713 -0.17 33.12 17.54
C GLU A 713 0.17 31.94 18.47
N LEU A 714 -0.84 31.15 18.89
CA LEU A 714 -0.63 29.96 19.69
C LEU A 714 0.25 28.95 18.93
N VAL A 715 -0.08 28.64 17.69
CA VAL A 715 0.67 27.69 16.88
C VAL A 715 2.07 28.20 16.58
N ALA A 716 2.25 29.51 16.42
CA ALA A 716 3.58 30.10 16.24
C ALA A 716 4.46 29.91 17.48
N LYS A 717 3.90 30.03 18.70
CA LYS A 717 4.63 29.73 19.95
C LYS A 717 5.01 28.26 20.06
N VAL A 718 4.09 27.35 19.69
CA VAL A 718 4.37 25.91 19.67
C VAL A 718 5.44 25.57 18.64
N ALA A 719 5.38 26.14 17.45
CA ALA A 719 6.39 25.95 16.42
C ALA A 719 7.79 26.39 16.86
N GLY A 720 7.88 27.54 17.57
CA GLY A 720 9.11 28.00 18.20
C GLY A 720 9.65 27.06 19.28
N ALA A 721 8.76 26.50 20.11
CA ALA A 721 9.15 25.52 21.12
C ALA A 721 9.65 24.21 20.51
N LEU A 722 9.03 23.76 19.44
CA LEU A 722 9.49 22.58 18.67
C LEU A 722 10.86 22.84 18.01
N ASP A 723 11.05 24.05 17.44
CA ASP A 723 12.37 24.40 16.85
C ASP A 723 13.48 24.33 17.89
N TYR A 724 13.22 24.83 19.12
CA TYR A 724 14.17 24.70 20.22
C TYR A 724 14.48 23.26 20.56
N ALA A 725 13.47 22.39 20.68
CA ALA A 725 13.67 20.98 20.96
C ALA A 725 14.43 20.25 19.84
N HIS A 726 14.12 20.57 18.57
CA HIS A 726 14.80 20.00 17.41
C HIS A 726 16.29 20.38 17.34
N GLN A 727 16.62 21.59 17.74
CA GLN A 727 18.02 22.03 17.85
C GLN A 727 18.80 21.27 18.92
N GLN A 728 18.12 20.79 19.97
CA GLN A 728 18.69 19.89 20.98
C GLN A 728 18.67 18.41 20.56
N GLY A 729 18.30 18.12 19.30
CA GLY A 729 18.22 16.76 18.78
C GLY A 729 17.00 15.97 19.25
N ILE A 730 16.01 16.63 19.83
CA ILE A 730 14.82 15.99 20.40
C ILE A 730 13.62 16.25 19.48
N VAL A 731 12.99 15.17 18.99
CA VAL A 731 11.78 15.19 18.18
C VAL A 731 10.62 14.68 19.03
N HIS A 732 9.49 15.38 19.01
CA HIS A 732 8.33 15.08 19.85
C HIS A 732 7.58 13.82 19.40
N ARG A 733 7.31 13.66 18.11
CA ARG A 733 6.69 12.50 17.43
C ARG A 733 5.22 12.20 17.75
N ASP A 734 4.59 12.96 18.62
CA ASP A 734 3.17 12.80 18.99
C ASP A 734 2.50 14.16 19.22
N ILE A 735 2.70 15.09 18.31
CA ILE A 735 2.03 16.39 18.36
C ILE A 735 0.55 16.20 17.99
N LYS A 736 -0.30 16.55 18.94
CA LYS A 736 -1.77 16.51 18.82
C LYS A 736 -2.41 17.45 19.83
N PRO A 737 -3.68 17.83 19.69
CA PRO A 737 -4.35 18.75 20.60
C PRO A 737 -4.26 18.36 22.10
N ALA A 738 -4.28 17.07 22.41
CA ALA A 738 -4.15 16.54 23.77
C ALA A 738 -2.81 16.86 24.47
N ASN A 739 -1.74 17.06 23.67
CA ASN A 739 -0.39 17.28 24.16
C ASN A 739 0.02 18.77 24.11
N ILE A 740 -0.94 19.66 23.86
CA ILE A 740 -0.73 21.11 23.89
C ILE A 740 -1.75 21.71 24.88
N MET A 741 -1.25 22.36 25.91
CA MET A 741 -2.09 22.93 26.98
C MET A 741 -2.06 24.46 26.95
N ILE A 742 -3.21 25.08 27.14
CA ILE A 742 -3.36 26.51 27.42
C ILE A 742 -3.56 26.67 28.94
N LEU A 743 -2.69 27.42 29.56
CA LEU A 743 -2.74 27.69 30.96
C LEU A 743 -3.72 28.85 31.26
N LYS A 744 -4.10 29.01 32.52
CA LYS A 744 -5.03 30.09 32.93
C LYS A 744 -4.50 31.50 32.71
N ASP A 745 -3.20 31.67 32.63
CA ASP A 745 -2.53 32.93 32.30
C ASP A 745 -2.43 33.22 30.78
N GLY A 746 -3.00 32.34 29.93
CA GLY A 746 -2.96 32.42 28.48
C GLY A 746 -1.65 31.93 27.85
N SER A 747 -0.70 31.45 28.64
CA SER A 747 0.50 30.82 28.10
C SER A 747 0.21 29.42 27.54
N VAL A 748 1.02 28.99 26.57
CA VAL A 748 0.89 27.66 25.98
C VAL A 748 2.09 26.79 26.33
N LYS A 749 1.86 25.53 26.63
CA LYS A 749 2.91 24.54 26.90
C LYS A 749 2.69 23.23 26.15
N VAL A 750 3.74 22.71 25.56
CA VAL A 750 3.80 21.38 24.94
C VAL A 750 4.19 20.35 26.01
N THR A 751 3.45 19.27 26.07
CA THR A 751 3.63 18.17 27.04
C THR A 751 3.96 16.87 26.35
N ASP A 752 4.42 15.87 27.10
CA ASP A 752 4.60 14.48 26.63
C ASP A 752 5.62 14.29 25.48
N PHE A 753 6.77 14.98 25.54
CA PHE A 753 7.85 14.78 24.59
C PHE A 753 8.36 13.33 24.60
N GLY A 754 8.33 12.69 23.42
CA GLY A 754 9.02 11.43 23.13
C GLY A 754 8.36 10.13 23.66
N ILE A 755 7.36 10.20 24.56
CA ILE A 755 6.78 9.02 25.26
C ILE A 755 6.03 8.06 24.29
N ALA A 756 5.62 8.52 23.13
CA ALA A 756 4.81 7.72 22.17
C ALA A 756 5.56 6.56 21.49
N ARG A 757 6.90 6.58 21.47
CA ARG A 757 7.68 5.50 20.84
C ARG A 757 7.64 4.17 21.60
N ILE A 758 7.24 4.19 22.86
CA ILE A 758 7.11 3.02 23.72
C ILE A 758 6.04 2.06 23.19
N THR A 759 4.94 2.60 22.65
CA THR A 759 3.79 1.81 22.17
C THR A 759 3.87 1.42 20.69
N ALA A 760 4.63 2.15 19.87
CA ALA A 760 4.72 1.86 18.43
C ALA A 760 5.67 0.70 18.08
N SER A 761 6.53 0.27 19.00
CA SER A 761 7.49 -0.83 18.77
C SER A 761 7.04 -2.18 19.34
N SER A 762 6.01 -2.22 20.18
CA SER A 762 5.33 -3.47 20.51
C SER A 762 4.36 -3.79 19.36
N LYS A 763 4.85 -4.53 18.38
CA LYS A 763 4.00 -5.25 17.43
C LYS A 763 3.20 -6.25 18.26
N THR A 764 1.99 -5.90 18.61
CA THR A 764 1.00 -6.90 18.99
C THR A 764 0.84 -7.84 17.81
N ALA A 765 0.78 -9.13 18.04
CA ALA A 765 0.61 -10.19 17.04
C ALA A 765 -0.65 -10.02 16.15
N THR A 766 -1.44 -8.98 16.38
CA THR A 766 -2.67 -8.64 15.69
C THR A 766 -2.58 -7.47 14.71
N GLY A 767 -1.43 -6.81 14.55
CA GLY A 767 -1.24 -5.73 13.56
C GLY A 767 -2.04 -4.44 13.86
N VAL A 768 -2.60 -4.27 15.06
CA VAL A 768 -3.38 -3.09 15.42
C VAL A 768 -2.43 -1.95 15.81
N VAL A 769 -2.41 -0.89 15.03
CA VAL A 769 -1.74 0.38 15.38
C VAL A 769 -2.54 1.01 16.53
N MET A 770 -1.96 1.04 17.72
CA MET A 770 -2.59 1.63 18.90
C MET A 770 -2.49 3.16 18.83
N GLY A 771 -3.61 3.83 18.57
CA GLY A 771 -3.74 5.29 18.47
C GLY A 771 -4.35 5.74 17.14
N THR A 772 -5.02 6.90 17.15
CA THR A 772 -5.62 7.47 15.95
C THR A 772 -4.52 8.11 15.08
N PRO A 773 -4.21 7.62 13.87
CA PRO A 773 -3.09 8.11 13.06
C PRO A 773 -3.33 9.47 12.42
N SER A 774 -4.45 10.13 12.70
CA SER A 774 -4.88 11.36 12.04
C SER A 774 -3.86 12.52 12.10
N TYR A 775 -2.93 12.49 13.05
CA TYR A 775 -1.89 13.51 13.21
C TYR A 775 -0.50 13.02 12.77
N MET A 776 -0.36 11.75 12.38
CA MET A 776 0.93 11.19 11.96
C MET A 776 1.36 11.75 10.61
N SER A 777 2.66 11.98 10.47
CA SER A 777 3.24 12.38 9.20
C SER A 777 3.38 11.18 8.22
N PRO A 778 3.47 11.41 6.91
CA PRO A 778 3.68 10.36 5.91
C PRO A 778 4.87 9.44 6.21
N GLU A 779 5.99 10.01 6.65
CA GLU A 779 7.19 9.26 6.99
C GLU A 779 7.03 8.42 8.26
N GLN A 780 6.22 8.85 9.23
CA GLN A 780 5.88 8.03 10.40
C GLN A 780 5.05 6.82 10.01
N LEU A 781 4.04 7.01 9.15
CA LEU A 781 3.17 5.93 8.66
C LEU A 781 3.94 4.90 7.82
N THR A 782 4.93 5.36 7.05
CA THR A 782 5.75 4.48 6.18
C THR A 782 6.97 3.90 6.89
N GLY A 783 7.19 4.20 8.18
CA GLY A 783 8.32 3.69 8.96
C GLY A 783 9.69 4.24 8.54
N LYS A 784 9.70 5.36 7.81
CA LYS A 784 10.94 6.04 7.40
C LYS A 784 11.59 6.77 8.59
N LYS A 785 12.80 7.29 8.38
CA LYS A 785 13.50 8.09 9.39
C LYS A 785 12.70 9.36 9.67
N VAL A 786 12.33 9.56 10.93
CA VAL A 786 11.55 10.69 11.43
C VAL A 786 12.49 11.75 12.00
N ASP A 787 12.33 12.99 11.57
CA ASP A 787 13.03 14.17 12.09
C ASP A 787 12.04 15.28 12.51
N GLY A 788 12.53 16.47 12.83
CA GLY A 788 11.70 17.59 13.31
C GLY A 788 10.61 18.04 12.34
N ARG A 789 10.76 17.80 11.04
CA ARG A 789 9.77 18.14 10.01
C ARG A 789 8.48 17.33 10.16
N SER A 790 8.54 16.15 10.78
CA SER A 790 7.37 15.36 11.13
C SER A 790 6.50 16.04 12.18
N ASP A 791 7.11 16.66 13.20
CA ASP A 791 6.37 17.41 14.22
C ASP A 791 5.68 18.65 13.60
N LEU A 792 6.32 19.29 12.61
CA LEU A 792 5.75 20.44 11.90
C LEU A 792 4.56 20.04 11.03
N PHE A 793 4.59 18.85 10.42
CA PHE A 793 3.43 18.30 9.75
C PHE A 793 2.27 18.08 10.75
N SER A 794 2.53 17.39 11.86
CA SER A 794 1.53 17.15 12.90
C SER A 794 0.97 18.45 13.48
N LEU A 795 1.82 19.44 13.71
CA LEU A 795 1.42 20.77 14.16
C LEU A 795 0.53 21.49 13.12
N THR A 796 0.81 21.27 11.83
CA THR A 796 -0.04 21.84 10.77
C THR A 796 -1.40 21.15 10.71
N VAL A 797 -1.48 19.84 11.00
CA VAL A 797 -2.77 19.17 11.17
C VAL A 797 -3.57 19.78 12.32
N VAL A 798 -2.90 20.06 13.44
CA VAL A 798 -3.52 20.76 14.60
C VAL A 798 -3.99 22.17 14.20
N LEU A 799 -3.15 22.94 13.49
CA LEU A 799 -3.53 24.26 12.98
C LEU A 799 -4.79 24.21 12.11
N TYR A 800 -4.81 23.27 11.19
CA TYR A 800 -5.97 23.06 10.31
C TYR A 800 -7.24 22.76 11.12
N GLU A 801 -7.14 21.84 12.07
CA GLU A 801 -8.29 21.43 12.91
C GLU A 801 -8.77 22.57 13.80
N LEU A 802 -7.88 23.34 14.42
CA LEU A 802 -8.24 24.51 15.24
C LEU A 802 -8.90 25.64 14.45
N LEU A 803 -8.60 25.78 13.14
CA LEU A 803 -9.17 26.81 12.28
C LEU A 803 -10.48 26.40 11.59
N THR A 804 -10.73 25.08 11.46
CA THR A 804 -11.85 24.55 10.66
C THR A 804 -12.80 23.69 11.46
N GLY A 805 -12.39 23.15 12.59
CA GLY A 805 -13.12 22.12 13.35
C GLY A 805 -13.17 20.78 12.66
N GLN A 806 -12.35 20.57 11.63
CA GLN A 806 -12.25 19.33 10.84
C GLN A 806 -10.77 18.96 10.64
N LYS A 807 -10.51 17.70 10.34
CA LYS A 807 -9.16 17.25 10.02
C LYS A 807 -8.89 17.35 8.51
N PRO A 808 -7.65 17.61 8.10
CA PRO A 808 -7.31 17.73 6.67
C PRO A 808 -7.45 16.42 5.89
N PHE A 809 -7.42 15.29 6.59
CA PHE A 809 -7.54 13.95 6.00
C PHE A 809 -8.54 13.13 6.83
N GLU A 810 -9.51 12.54 6.15
CA GLU A 810 -10.52 11.66 6.73
C GLU A 810 -10.69 10.41 5.84
N GLY A 811 -11.04 9.28 6.42
CA GLY A 811 -11.23 8.02 5.71
C GLY A 811 -12.15 7.07 6.45
N ASP A 812 -12.94 6.33 5.71
CA ASP A 812 -13.92 5.37 6.24
C ASP A 812 -13.24 4.15 6.89
N SER A 813 -11.97 3.95 6.61
CA SER A 813 -11.14 2.92 7.23
C SER A 813 -9.78 3.48 7.63
N MET A 814 -9.10 2.78 8.54
CA MET A 814 -7.73 3.10 8.94
C MET A 814 -6.77 3.11 7.72
N ALA A 815 -6.92 2.14 6.83
CA ALA A 815 -6.10 2.03 5.62
C ALA A 815 -6.34 3.21 4.68
N THR A 816 -7.59 3.60 4.45
CA THR A 816 -7.97 4.76 3.63
C THR A 816 -7.41 6.06 4.21
N LEU A 817 -7.52 6.25 5.53
CA LEU A 817 -6.96 7.41 6.20
C LEU A 817 -5.43 7.47 6.04
N MET A 818 -4.73 6.36 6.28
CA MET A 818 -3.27 6.28 6.11
C MET A 818 -2.85 6.55 4.66
N TYR A 819 -3.59 6.02 3.69
CA TYR A 819 -3.35 6.27 2.28
C TYR A 819 -3.48 7.77 1.94
N LYS A 820 -4.56 8.41 2.39
CA LYS A 820 -4.78 9.84 2.15
C LYS A 820 -3.70 10.72 2.79
N ILE A 821 -3.31 10.42 4.04
CA ILE A 821 -2.22 11.14 4.69
C ILE A 821 -0.91 11.01 3.88
N ALA A 822 -0.65 9.85 3.31
CA ALA A 822 0.59 9.60 2.58
C ALA A 822 0.60 10.18 1.15
N ASN A 823 -0.55 10.20 0.47
CA ASN A 823 -0.58 10.41 -0.98
C ASN A 823 -1.50 11.55 -1.46
N GLU A 824 -2.57 11.89 -0.75
CA GLU A 824 -3.54 12.88 -1.23
C GLU A 824 -3.27 14.28 -0.68
N ALA A 825 -3.66 15.30 -1.44
CA ALA A 825 -3.68 16.68 -0.97
C ALA A 825 -4.72 16.86 0.16
N PRO A 826 -4.49 17.76 1.14
CA PRO A 826 -5.49 18.05 2.15
C PRO A 826 -6.71 18.73 1.55
N GLN A 827 -7.87 18.51 2.15
CA GLN A 827 -9.07 19.28 1.80
C GLN A 827 -8.79 20.79 1.95
N PRO A 828 -9.29 21.61 1.03
CA PRO A 828 -9.11 23.05 1.15
C PRO A 828 -9.74 23.58 2.44
N PRO A 829 -8.99 24.24 3.34
CA PRO A 829 -9.53 24.71 4.62
C PRO A 829 -10.63 25.76 4.45
N THR A 830 -10.65 26.47 3.33
CA THR A 830 -11.66 27.47 2.96
C THR A 830 -13.06 26.88 2.76
N ILE A 831 -13.18 25.58 2.49
CA ILE A 831 -14.49 24.89 2.44
C ILE A 831 -15.20 24.95 3.79
N TYR A 832 -14.43 24.91 4.88
CA TYR A 832 -14.97 24.87 6.24
C TYR A 832 -14.92 26.24 6.92
N ASN A 833 -14.01 27.11 6.51
CA ASN A 833 -13.86 28.45 7.03
C ASN A 833 -13.43 29.42 5.91
N GLU A 834 -14.42 30.09 5.32
CA GLU A 834 -14.23 31.05 4.22
C GLU A 834 -13.48 32.34 4.63
N SER A 835 -13.40 32.62 5.96
CA SER A 835 -12.72 33.82 6.47
C SER A 835 -11.19 33.71 6.52
N LEU A 836 -10.63 32.54 6.18
CA LEU A 836 -9.17 32.32 6.23
C LEU A 836 -8.46 33.12 5.12
N SER A 837 -7.42 33.84 5.52
CA SER A 837 -6.60 34.56 4.54
C SER A 837 -5.80 33.63 3.65
N PRO A 838 -5.53 34.01 2.39
CA PRO A 838 -4.70 33.22 1.47
C PRO A 838 -3.34 32.83 2.04
N GLU A 839 -2.76 33.69 2.89
CA GLU A 839 -1.48 33.48 3.55
C GLU A 839 -1.56 32.27 4.51
N VAL A 840 -2.61 32.20 5.34
CA VAL A 840 -2.83 31.06 6.25
C VAL A 840 -3.01 29.77 5.45
N VAL A 841 -3.80 29.81 4.38
CA VAL A 841 -4.02 28.68 3.49
C VAL A 841 -2.69 28.18 2.90
N LYS A 842 -1.83 29.09 2.44
CA LYS A 842 -0.50 28.76 1.91
C LYS A 842 0.39 28.09 2.97
N ILE A 843 0.36 28.58 4.21
CA ILE A 843 1.12 27.99 5.34
C ILE A 843 0.63 26.56 5.61
N ILE A 844 -0.68 26.34 5.60
CA ILE A 844 -1.28 25.01 5.79
C ILE A 844 -0.82 24.06 4.68
N TYR A 845 -0.93 24.44 3.42
CA TYR A 845 -0.50 23.58 2.32
C TYR A 845 0.99 23.25 2.40
N ARG A 846 1.84 24.25 2.67
CA ARG A 846 3.27 24.03 2.83
C ARG A 846 3.59 23.10 4.00
N GLY A 847 2.90 23.23 5.13
CA GLY A 847 3.12 22.40 6.31
C GLY A 847 2.65 20.95 6.10
N LEU A 848 1.63 20.72 5.25
CA LEU A 848 1.08 19.41 4.92
C LEU A 848 1.69 18.79 3.65
N GLU A 849 2.74 19.39 3.07
CA GLU A 849 3.46 18.82 1.94
C GLU A 849 3.98 17.40 2.26
N LYS A 850 3.87 16.52 1.26
CA LYS A 850 4.31 15.14 1.41
C LYS A 850 5.81 15.00 1.25
N ASP A 851 6.37 15.83 0.37
CA ASP A 851 7.79 15.96 0.16
C ASP A 851 8.43 16.73 1.32
N LEU A 852 9.36 16.09 2.03
CA LEU A 852 10.06 16.67 3.16
C LEU A 852 10.84 17.95 2.79
N GLU A 853 11.37 18.03 1.57
CA GLU A 853 12.16 19.18 1.12
C GLU A 853 11.30 20.42 0.79
N LYS A 854 10.02 20.22 0.48
CA LYS A 854 9.05 21.31 0.21
C LYS A 854 8.35 21.80 1.47
N ARG A 855 8.40 21.00 2.54
CA ARG A 855 7.80 21.32 3.84
C ARG A 855 8.63 22.38 4.57
N TYR A 856 8.14 22.91 5.69
CA TYR A 856 8.95 23.72 6.60
C TYR A 856 10.14 22.92 7.12
N GLN A 857 11.34 23.48 6.98
CA GLN A 857 12.57 22.81 7.42
C GLN A 857 12.84 23.06 8.91
N ARG A 858 12.32 24.17 9.45
CA ARG A 858 12.50 24.57 10.85
C ARG A 858 11.21 25.13 11.44
N GLY A 859 10.99 24.89 12.72
CA GLY A 859 9.83 25.43 13.46
C GLY A 859 9.81 26.96 13.50
N ASN A 860 10.97 27.62 13.62
CA ASN A 860 11.08 29.07 13.58
C ASN A 860 10.73 29.67 12.22
N GLU A 861 10.94 28.94 11.12
CA GLU A 861 10.51 29.36 9.80
C GLU A 861 8.97 29.41 9.73
N MET A 862 8.30 28.32 10.18
CA MET A 862 6.85 28.27 10.27
C MET A 862 6.30 29.35 11.21
N ALA A 863 6.91 29.54 12.38
CA ALA A 863 6.50 30.57 13.35
C ALA A 863 6.62 31.98 12.76
N ALA A 864 7.68 32.26 11.99
CA ALA A 864 7.88 33.54 11.33
C ALA A 864 6.83 33.83 10.27
N ASP A 865 6.45 32.80 9.47
CA ASP A 865 5.42 32.96 8.45
C ASP A 865 4.03 33.14 9.09
N LEU A 866 3.72 32.39 10.16
CA LEU A 866 2.49 32.59 10.91
C LEU A 866 2.35 34.00 11.48
N ARG A 867 3.41 34.59 12.05
CA ARG A 867 3.39 35.94 12.62
C ARG A 867 3.29 37.05 11.58
N LYS A 868 3.63 36.77 10.31
CA LYS A 868 3.44 37.73 9.20
C LYS A 868 1.99 37.82 8.73
N VAL A 869 1.15 36.86 9.12
CA VAL A 869 -0.24 36.85 8.70
C VAL A 869 -0.98 38.01 9.35
N VAL A 870 -1.42 38.95 8.53
CA VAL A 870 -2.30 40.07 8.96
C VAL A 870 -3.72 39.55 8.90
N LEU A 871 -4.28 39.19 10.04
CA LEU A 871 -5.69 38.78 10.13
C LEU A 871 -6.53 40.03 10.41
N PRO A 872 -7.66 40.24 9.72
CA PRO A 872 -8.61 41.26 10.11
C PRO A 872 -9.08 41.01 11.54
N VAL A 873 -9.04 42.05 12.37
CA VAL A 873 -9.44 42.07 13.77
C VAL A 873 -10.96 41.85 13.88
#